data_8dcac05b50a77e0087e7ac68540fbe3e
#
_entry.id   8dcac05b50a77e0087e7ac68540fbe3e
#
_cell.length_a   1.000
_cell.length_b   1.000
_cell.length_c   1.000
_cell.angle_alpha   90.00
_cell.angle_beta   90.00
_cell.angle_gamma   90.00
#
_symmetry.space_group_name_H-M   'P 1'
#
loop_
_entity.id
_entity.type
_entity.pdbx_description
1 polymer ?
#
loop_
_entity_poly.entity_id
_entity_poly.type
_entity_poly.pdbx_seq_one_letter_code
_entity_poly.pdbx_strand_id
1 'polypeptide(L)'
;MQNKGIVICTAVLLTLASIFYLSFSFATAYYDRQAAKIKDPIAQQDYKDSVKYLGIYSYQKCLETQIGLGLDLKGGMNVILEVSVPDVLETLADHKTDAAFTKSMAEARAEEEKSQSDFISLFVKYYHQNAPGHRLAELFATQQLQGKVNPQSSDSEVERVLRAEVQTAIDNAFTVVRTRIDKFGVVQPNIQKLEGQTGRIMVEMPGIKEPERMRKLLQGSANLEFWETYNAEEAIPYLQQLDTRLAAGESADTTAQTKAEKPQQAAAKKPAKLQLGKATDKGSAAQDKALLEQAHKEHPLLSRLQTTGANALALVGYASVRDTAAINKCIYGTEAKQVLPADMKLLWSATPEDGVTAKNIYGLYAIKVNTPNGQAPLEGDVVTDAKDGFNHVSGQPEVSMTMNSDGARRWAALTKANVGRAIAIVLDGVVYSAPRVNGEIDGGSSAITGNFTVETTKDLANTLKSGRMPAPARIVQEEVVGPTLGAASIQQGIESFAIAFVLLIVYMVLMYNFIPGMIANLALVVNVFFTLGILTSFQAALTMSGIAGMVLSLGTAVDANVLIYERIKEELRLGKGMKQAVAEGYGNAFSAIFDSNLTSLITGVILYIFGTGPIQGFATTWIIGIVCSFFTSVFLTRLVYEHQLNKGRWEHLKYWTPFSKNLMQDKHYKFMTMSKSTFGVTIILALVFIGSFFVRGLAQSIDFTGGRNYVVQFEKPTEPEQVREVLNHIFPGCTSNALSLGTDNKTIRISTNYKIESNSPTIDDQAETLLYNGLKKAGMVSQKSVEAFKNPDVRAGGSIISSSKVGPSVAKDVTYGAIISVLIALIAIFLYILVRFRNVAFSVGSTVALAFDALFVIGLFSLLQGVLPFSLEVDQTFIGAVLTVIGYSINDKVVVFDRIRENLKLHPKRDIQAQFNDSINQTLARTINTSFSTLIVLLVILFLGGKSIQPFAFAMTSGVVFGTLSSIFIASPIAYLVMGRKIQYLDGSVEIADAKA
;
A
#
# COMPACT_ATOMS: atom_id res chain seq x y z
N MET A 1 25.26 39.15 0.70
CA MET A 1 24.80 38.18 -0.32
C MET A 1 25.14 38.67 -1.71
N GLN A 2 25.95 37.93 -2.48
CA GLN A 2 26.31 38.27 -3.85
C GLN A 2 25.15 38.16 -4.87
N ASN A 3 24.09 37.39 -4.55
CA ASN A 3 22.97 37.08 -5.48
C ASN A 3 21.58 37.34 -4.88
N LYS A 4 21.36 38.52 -4.27
CA LYS A 4 20.05 38.89 -3.67
C LYS A 4 18.88 38.80 -4.67
N GLY A 5 19.14 39.20 -5.93
CA GLY A 5 18.12 39.17 -6.98
C GLY A 5 17.58 37.78 -7.25
N ILE A 6 18.45 36.76 -7.29
CA ILE A 6 18.02 35.35 -7.51
C ILE A 6 17.13 34.85 -6.36
N VAL A 7 17.52 35.12 -5.11
CA VAL A 7 16.73 34.71 -3.93
C VAL A 7 15.35 35.35 -3.92
N ILE A 8 15.26 36.65 -4.22
CA ILE A 8 13.97 37.36 -4.33
C ILE A 8 13.12 36.77 -5.46
N CYS A 9 13.72 36.58 -6.65
CA CYS A 9 13.01 35.98 -7.79
C CYS A 9 12.48 34.60 -7.46
N THR A 10 13.30 33.73 -6.89
CA THR A 10 12.87 32.37 -6.46
C THR A 10 11.77 32.43 -5.41
N ALA A 11 11.89 33.31 -4.41
CA ALA A 11 10.84 33.47 -3.39
C ALA A 11 9.52 33.96 -3.98
N VAL A 12 9.55 34.90 -4.90
CA VAL A 12 8.35 35.42 -5.58
C VAL A 12 7.71 34.35 -6.45
N LEU A 13 8.52 33.62 -7.24
CA LEU A 13 8.02 32.50 -8.08
C LEU A 13 7.39 31.41 -7.24
N LEU A 14 8.04 30.97 -6.17
CA LEU A 14 7.48 29.97 -5.26
C LEU A 14 6.19 30.46 -4.59
N THR A 15 6.13 31.73 -4.19
CA THR A 15 4.93 32.31 -3.59
C THR A 15 3.77 32.33 -4.59
N LEU A 16 4.02 32.79 -5.82
CA LEU A 16 2.98 32.85 -6.87
C LEU A 16 2.51 31.45 -7.24
N ALA A 17 3.44 30.50 -7.41
CA ALA A 17 3.09 29.11 -7.68
C ALA A 17 2.27 28.49 -6.53
N SER A 18 2.69 28.69 -5.28
CA SER A 18 1.96 28.18 -4.12
C SER A 18 0.56 28.78 -4.00
N ILE A 19 0.40 30.10 -4.21
CA ILE A 19 -0.90 30.77 -4.24
C ILE A 19 -1.77 30.15 -5.34
N PHE A 20 -1.24 30.01 -6.55
CA PHE A 20 -1.94 29.47 -7.69
C PHE A 20 -2.44 28.04 -7.42
N TYR A 21 -1.57 27.12 -7.03
CA TYR A 21 -1.98 25.71 -6.81
C TYR A 21 -2.90 25.55 -5.61
N LEU A 22 -2.65 26.25 -4.50
CA LEU A 22 -3.52 26.17 -3.32
C LEU A 22 -4.90 26.79 -3.57
N SER A 23 -5.00 27.75 -4.49
CA SER A 23 -6.27 28.38 -4.82
C SER A 23 -7.31 27.41 -5.39
N PHE A 24 -6.89 26.32 -6.04
CA PHE A 24 -7.80 25.28 -6.52
C PHE A 24 -8.53 24.58 -5.37
N SER A 25 -7.86 24.31 -4.25
CA SER A 25 -8.49 23.72 -3.06
C SER A 25 -9.55 24.64 -2.45
N PHE A 26 -9.29 25.95 -2.43
CA PHE A 26 -10.27 26.92 -1.97
C PHE A 26 -11.47 27.03 -2.93
N ALA A 27 -11.20 27.03 -4.25
CA ALA A 27 -12.24 27.07 -5.27
C ALA A 27 -13.16 25.84 -5.18
N THR A 28 -12.58 24.65 -5.06
CA THR A 28 -13.34 23.40 -4.90
C THR A 28 -14.21 23.44 -3.65
N ALA A 29 -13.64 23.80 -2.50
CA ALA A 29 -14.39 23.91 -1.25
C ALA A 29 -15.53 24.96 -1.32
N TYR A 30 -15.31 26.05 -2.03
CA TYR A 30 -16.35 27.06 -2.27
C TYR A 30 -17.49 26.52 -3.12
N TYR A 31 -17.18 25.89 -4.27
CA TYR A 31 -18.19 25.31 -5.16
C TYR A 31 -18.96 24.17 -4.51
N ASP A 32 -18.31 23.32 -3.73
CA ASP A 32 -18.98 22.26 -2.97
C ASP A 32 -19.96 22.79 -1.93
N ARG A 33 -19.58 23.86 -1.21
CA ARG A 33 -20.49 24.53 -0.26
C ARG A 33 -21.70 25.17 -0.97
N GLN A 34 -21.53 25.70 -2.16
CA GLN A 34 -22.64 26.23 -2.94
C GLN A 34 -23.53 25.11 -3.49
N ALA A 35 -22.95 24.08 -4.06
CA ALA A 35 -23.66 22.90 -4.53
C ALA A 35 -24.48 22.23 -3.42
N ALA A 36 -23.94 22.11 -2.21
CA ALA A 36 -24.64 21.53 -1.05
C ALA A 36 -25.91 22.28 -0.62
N LYS A 37 -26.10 23.53 -1.05
CA LYS A 37 -27.34 24.29 -0.80
C LYS A 37 -28.47 23.89 -1.76
N ILE A 38 -28.16 23.24 -2.86
CA ILE A 38 -29.12 22.78 -3.89
C ILE A 38 -29.64 21.42 -3.41
N LYS A 39 -30.95 21.30 -3.23
CA LYS A 39 -31.57 20.07 -2.71
C LYS A 39 -31.75 18.98 -3.77
N ASP A 40 -31.87 19.37 -5.03
CA ASP A 40 -32.03 18.42 -6.13
C ASP A 40 -30.67 17.90 -6.59
N PRO A 41 -30.42 16.56 -6.55
CA PRO A 41 -29.16 15.96 -6.96
C PRO A 41 -28.79 16.25 -8.44
N ILE A 42 -29.77 16.32 -9.34
CA ILE A 42 -29.52 16.58 -10.76
C ILE A 42 -29.06 18.03 -10.94
N ALA A 43 -29.80 18.99 -10.38
CA ALA A 43 -29.44 20.41 -10.42
C ALA A 43 -28.10 20.68 -9.71
N GLN A 44 -27.74 19.88 -8.68
CA GLN A 44 -26.46 19.95 -8.03
C GLN A 44 -25.30 19.55 -8.97
N GLN A 45 -25.50 18.48 -9.74
CA GLN A 45 -24.52 18.04 -10.73
C GLN A 45 -24.39 19.04 -11.88
N ASP A 46 -25.52 19.52 -12.44
CA ASP A 46 -25.53 20.54 -13.49
C ASP A 46 -24.82 21.84 -13.07
N TYR A 47 -24.99 22.25 -11.80
CA TYR A 47 -24.22 23.35 -11.23
C TYR A 47 -22.71 23.08 -11.25
N LYS A 48 -22.28 21.92 -10.78
CA LYS A 48 -20.86 21.54 -10.77
C LYS A 48 -20.26 21.49 -12.17
N ASP A 49 -21.02 21.02 -13.15
CA ASP A 49 -20.57 20.93 -14.55
C ASP A 49 -20.52 22.29 -15.24
N SER A 50 -21.33 23.24 -14.79
CA SER A 50 -21.41 24.59 -15.38
C SER A 50 -20.37 25.59 -14.88
N VAL A 51 -19.83 25.40 -13.63
CA VAL A 51 -18.90 26.35 -13.03
C VAL A 51 -17.49 26.27 -13.61
N LYS A 52 -16.89 27.47 -13.79
CA LYS A 52 -15.52 27.62 -14.29
C LYS A 52 -14.71 28.51 -13.36
N TYR A 53 -13.66 27.96 -12.79
CA TYR A 53 -12.69 28.70 -11.99
C TYR A 53 -11.77 29.54 -12.90
N LEU A 54 -11.53 30.81 -12.55
CA LEU A 54 -10.77 31.77 -13.37
C LEU A 54 -11.33 31.92 -14.83
N GLY A 55 -12.58 31.50 -15.08
CA GLY A 55 -13.18 31.51 -16.42
C GLY A 55 -12.69 30.41 -17.37
N ILE A 56 -11.67 29.62 -16.99
CA ILE A 56 -10.98 28.61 -17.84
C ILE A 56 -11.12 27.20 -17.29
N TYR A 57 -10.90 27.01 -15.97
CA TYR A 57 -10.79 25.68 -15.37
C TYR A 57 -12.16 25.16 -14.93
N SER A 58 -12.59 24.01 -15.44
CA SER A 58 -13.80 23.32 -15.01
C SER A 58 -13.68 22.85 -13.55
N TYR A 59 -14.84 22.59 -12.92
CA TYR A 59 -14.88 21.99 -11.58
C TYR A 59 -14.10 20.69 -11.49
N GLN A 60 -14.19 19.82 -12.51
CA GLN A 60 -13.43 18.59 -12.61
C GLN A 60 -11.91 18.86 -12.57
N LYS A 61 -11.43 19.87 -13.30
CA LYS A 61 -10.01 20.26 -13.27
C LYS A 61 -9.59 20.81 -11.91
N CYS A 62 -10.49 21.53 -11.22
CA CYS A 62 -10.21 21.95 -9.84
C CYS A 62 -10.08 20.77 -8.89
N LEU A 63 -10.94 19.75 -9.00
CA LEU A 63 -10.86 18.52 -8.24
C LEU A 63 -9.55 17.75 -8.49
N GLU A 64 -9.06 17.72 -9.71
CA GLU A 64 -7.80 17.06 -10.08
C GLU A 64 -6.55 17.81 -9.56
N THR A 65 -6.65 19.13 -9.40
CA THR A 65 -5.48 19.97 -9.05
C THR A 65 -5.45 20.38 -7.58
N GLN A 66 -6.56 20.22 -6.82
CA GLN A 66 -6.60 20.50 -5.39
C GLN A 66 -5.61 19.63 -4.61
N ILE A 67 -5.39 19.92 -3.32
CA ILE A 67 -4.61 19.07 -2.42
C ILE A 67 -5.21 17.67 -2.40
N GLY A 68 -4.46 16.69 -2.86
CA GLY A 68 -4.83 15.28 -2.76
C GLY A 68 -4.82 14.83 -1.30
N LEU A 69 -5.90 14.19 -0.84
CA LEU A 69 -5.94 13.57 0.48
C LEU A 69 -5.73 12.07 0.29
N GLY A 70 -4.77 11.50 1.01
CA GLY A 70 -4.49 10.06 0.98
C GLY A 70 -5.61 9.22 1.61
N LEU A 71 -5.44 7.92 1.51
CA LEU A 71 -6.38 6.91 1.99
C LEU A 71 -6.75 7.09 3.46
N ASP A 72 -5.74 7.32 4.31
CA ASP A 72 -5.90 7.50 5.77
C ASP A 72 -6.79 8.69 6.14
N LEU A 73 -6.89 9.69 5.25
CA LEU A 73 -7.62 10.93 5.48
C LEU A 73 -9.00 10.91 4.83
N LYS A 74 -9.11 10.45 3.59
CA LYS A 74 -10.36 10.47 2.82
C LYS A 74 -11.16 9.18 2.93
N GLY A 75 -10.53 8.10 3.42
CA GLY A 75 -11.02 6.75 3.25
C GLY A 75 -10.83 6.27 1.80
N GLY A 76 -11.19 5.04 1.52
CA GLY A 76 -11.08 4.45 0.18
C GLY A 76 -10.37 3.11 0.19
N MET A 77 -9.66 2.80 -0.89
CA MET A 77 -9.00 1.51 -1.11
C MET A 77 -7.60 1.69 -1.67
N ASN A 78 -6.65 0.93 -1.14
CA ASN A 78 -5.30 0.77 -1.69
C ASN A 78 -5.05 -0.70 -1.98
N VAL A 79 -4.53 -1.01 -3.16
CA VAL A 79 -4.20 -2.38 -3.55
C VAL A 79 -2.82 -2.43 -4.19
N ILE A 80 -2.10 -3.53 -3.94
CA ILE A 80 -0.94 -3.93 -4.73
C ILE A 80 -1.37 -5.10 -5.59
N LEU A 81 -1.35 -4.86 -6.90
CA LEU A 81 -1.59 -5.87 -7.94
C LEU A 81 -0.26 -6.49 -8.34
N GLU A 82 -0.22 -7.80 -8.47
CA GLU A 82 0.90 -8.54 -9.01
C GLU A 82 0.50 -9.19 -10.32
N VAL A 83 1.18 -8.82 -11.40
CA VAL A 83 1.01 -9.42 -12.72
C VAL A 83 1.73 -10.76 -12.73
N SER A 84 1.03 -11.82 -13.06
CA SER A 84 1.58 -13.18 -13.03
C SER A 84 2.63 -13.40 -14.12
N VAL A 85 3.91 -13.34 -13.75
CA VAL A 85 5.03 -13.65 -14.64
C VAL A 85 4.96 -15.09 -15.16
N PRO A 86 4.62 -16.10 -14.33
CA PRO A 86 4.39 -17.46 -14.82
C PRO A 86 3.38 -17.56 -15.96
N ASP A 87 2.24 -16.88 -15.84
CA ASP A 87 1.17 -16.94 -16.83
C ASP A 87 1.59 -16.21 -18.14
N VAL A 88 2.41 -15.15 -18.03
CA VAL A 88 3.05 -14.52 -19.21
C VAL A 88 3.94 -15.53 -19.93
N LEU A 89 4.79 -16.27 -19.21
CA LEU A 89 5.66 -17.27 -19.81
C LEU A 89 4.88 -18.43 -20.46
N GLU A 90 3.79 -18.88 -19.82
CA GLU A 90 2.89 -19.88 -20.41
C GLU A 90 2.28 -19.40 -21.73
N THR A 91 1.87 -18.12 -21.78
CA THR A 91 1.33 -17.50 -22.99
C THR A 91 2.41 -17.39 -24.07
N LEU A 92 3.62 -16.95 -23.73
CA LEU A 92 4.74 -16.85 -24.67
C LEU A 92 5.20 -18.22 -25.21
N ALA A 93 5.00 -19.28 -24.43
CA ALA A 93 5.25 -20.68 -24.84
C ALA A 93 4.09 -21.30 -25.63
N ASP A 94 3.05 -20.50 -25.99
CA ASP A 94 1.87 -20.98 -26.72
C ASP A 94 1.13 -22.12 -25.97
N HIS A 95 1.05 -22.00 -24.64
CA HIS A 95 0.40 -22.97 -23.73
C HIS A 95 0.86 -24.43 -23.93
N LYS A 96 2.16 -24.63 -24.22
CA LYS A 96 2.72 -25.97 -24.36
C LYS A 96 2.51 -26.79 -23.11
N THR A 97 2.09 -28.04 -23.29
CA THR A 97 1.83 -29.03 -22.23
C THR A 97 2.98 -30.03 -22.06
N ASP A 98 4.20 -29.68 -22.50
CA ASP A 98 5.37 -30.53 -22.31
C ASP A 98 5.61 -30.84 -20.82
N ALA A 99 5.91 -32.09 -20.50
CA ALA A 99 6.06 -32.55 -19.12
C ALA A 99 7.23 -31.86 -18.38
N ALA A 100 8.33 -31.61 -19.10
CA ALA A 100 9.49 -30.92 -18.55
C ALA A 100 9.19 -29.43 -18.30
N PHE A 101 8.48 -28.77 -19.22
CA PHE A 101 8.01 -27.39 -19.05
C PHE A 101 7.08 -27.25 -17.86
N THR A 102 6.02 -28.07 -17.80
CA THR A 102 5.03 -28.01 -16.72
C THR A 102 5.65 -28.29 -15.35
N LYS A 103 6.55 -29.27 -15.27
CA LYS A 103 7.27 -29.59 -14.04
C LYS A 103 8.19 -28.44 -13.61
N SER A 104 8.94 -27.86 -14.52
CA SER A 104 9.85 -26.74 -14.26
C SER A 104 9.10 -25.49 -13.83
N MET A 105 7.94 -25.20 -14.41
CA MET A 105 7.04 -24.14 -14.00
C MET A 105 6.53 -24.34 -12.57
N ALA A 106 6.13 -25.56 -12.20
CA ALA A 106 5.65 -25.88 -10.87
C ALA A 106 6.76 -25.76 -9.80
N GLU A 107 7.96 -26.25 -10.11
CA GLU A 107 9.13 -26.15 -9.22
C GLU A 107 9.60 -24.70 -9.04
N ALA A 108 9.62 -23.93 -10.13
CA ALA A 108 9.94 -22.51 -10.08
C ALA A 108 8.93 -21.71 -9.24
N ARG A 109 7.62 -21.96 -9.38
CA ARG A 109 6.57 -21.35 -8.54
C ARG A 109 6.76 -21.70 -7.06
N ALA A 110 7.06 -22.97 -6.74
CA ALA A 110 7.28 -23.41 -5.36
C ALA A 110 8.54 -22.81 -4.71
N GLU A 111 9.57 -22.53 -5.51
CA GLU A 111 10.81 -21.91 -5.03
C GLU A 111 10.69 -20.38 -4.96
N GLU A 112 9.95 -19.73 -5.87
CA GLU A 112 9.65 -18.30 -5.84
C GLU A 112 8.97 -17.90 -4.53
N GLU A 113 8.04 -18.73 -4.03
CA GLU A 113 7.41 -18.52 -2.73
C GLU A 113 8.39 -18.55 -1.54
N LYS A 114 9.55 -19.20 -1.71
CA LYS A 114 10.55 -19.39 -0.66
C LYS A 114 11.78 -18.49 -0.81
N SER A 115 12.14 -18.14 -2.05
CA SER A 115 13.31 -17.32 -2.37
C SER A 115 12.91 -15.97 -2.96
N GLN A 116 13.80 -14.99 -2.93
CA GLN A 116 13.65 -13.70 -3.62
C GLN A 116 14.21 -13.72 -5.05
N SER A 117 14.46 -14.89 -5.58
CA SER A 117 15.02 -15.01 -6.92
C SER A 117 13.94 -14.72 -7.95
N ASP A 118 14.31 -14.03 -9.00
CA ASP A 118 13.45 -13.74 -10.14
C ASP A 118 12.92 -15.03 -10.77
N PHE A 119 11.62 -15.07 -11.06
CA PHE A 119 10.94 -16.25 -11.57
C PHE A 119 11.56 -16.79 -12.87
N ILE A 120 11.99 -15.91 -13.78
CA ILE A 120 12.61 -16.32 -15.05
C ILE A 120 13.89 -17.08 -14.78
N SER A 121 14.73 -16.57 -13.86
CA SER A 121 15.98 -17.27 -13.49
C SER A 121 15.72 -18.63 -12.85
N LEU A 122 14.70 -18.72 -11.99
CA LEU A 122 14.30 -19.99 -11.37
C LEU A 122 13.77 -20.97 -12.41
N PHE A 123 12.91 -20.52 -13.32
CA PHE A 123 12.38 -21.32 -14.40
C PHE A 123 13.51 -21.88 -15.29
N VAL A 124 14.45 -21.04 -15.72
CA VAL A 124 15.60 -21.45 -16.53
C VAL A 124 16.43 -22.49 -15.79
N LYS A 125 16.71 -22.28 -14.50
CA LYS A 125 17.44 -23.23 -13.65
C LYS A 125 16.75 -24.61 -13.63
N TYR A 126 15.45 -24.63 -13.32
CA TYR A 126 14.71 -25.88 -13.23
C TYR A 126 14.48 -26.54 -14.58
N TYR A 127 14.33 -25.75 -15.67
CA TYR A 127 14.21 -26.33 -17.00
C TYR A 127 15.46 -27.07 -17.41
N HIS A 128 16.66 -26.51 -17.16
CA HIS A 128 17.92 -27.22 -17.42
C HIS A 128 18.10 -28.48 -16.57
N GLN A 129 17.52 -28.53 -15.35
CA GLN A 129 17.54 -29.72 -14.51
C GLN A 129 16.59 -30.81 -15.01
N ASN A 130 15.38 -30.42 -15.47
CA ASN A 130 14.33 -31.34 -15.89
C ASN A 130 14.46 -31.79 -17.36
N ALA A 131 15.11 -30.99 -18.20
CA ALA A 131 15.36 -31.27 -19.63
C ALA A 131 16.83 -31.06 -20.00
N PRO A 132 17.77 -31.88 -19.47
CA PRO A 132 19.20 -31.71 -19.73
C PRO A 132 19.50 -31.92 -21.24
N GLY A 133 20.12 -30.91 -21.85
CA GLY A 133 20.49 -30.92 -23.27
C GLY A 133 19.46 -30.27 -24.20
N HIS A 134 18.27 -29.93 -23.76
CA HIS A 134 17.29 -29.14 -24.53
C HIS A 134 17.53 -27.64 -24.36
N ARG A 135 17.28 -26.88 -25.41
CA ARG A 135 17.44 -25.43 -25.44
C ARG A 135 16.12 -24.74 -25.14
N LEU A 136 16.17 -23.59 -24.47
CA LEU A 136 14.98 -22.74 -24.27
C LEU A 136 14.32 -22.31 -25.56
N ALA A 137 15.10 -22.15 -26.64
CA ALA A 137 14.59 -21.82 -27.96
C ALA A 137 13.58 -22.85 -28.51
N GLU A 138 13.64 -24.12 -28.12
CA GLU A 138 12.67 -25.14 -28.50
C GLU A 138 11.27 -24.88 -27.92
N LEU A 139 11.21 -24.26 -26.75
CA LEU A 139 9.97 -23.84 -26.10
C LEU A 139 9.42 -22.54 -26.67
N PHE A 140 10.31 -21.55 -26.86
CA PHE A 140 9.92 -20.16 -27.10
C PHE A 140 10.08 -19.70 -28.53
N ALA A 141 10.45 -20.57 -29.50
CA ALA A 141 10.38 -20.27 -30.95
C ALA A 141 8.91 -20.35 -31.40
N THR A 142 8.04 -19.53 -30.85
CA THR A 142 6.60 -19.44 -31.12
C THR A 142 6.29 -18.36 -32.15
N GLN A 143 5.06 -18.35 -32.66
CA GLN A 143 4.61 -17.33 -33.61
C GLN A 143 4.62 -15.93 -32.95
N GLN A 144 4.37 -15.83 -31.66
CA GLN A 144 4.40 -14.56 -30.91
C GLN A 144 5.81 -13.96 -30.78
N LEU A 145 6.83 -14.82 -30.75
CA LEU A 145 8.23 -14.42 -30.66
C LEU A 145 8.97 -14.51 -32.01
N GLN A 146 8.24 -14.61 -33.11
CA GLN A 146 8.80 -14.68 -34.44
C GLN A 146 9.67 -13.44 -34.76
N GLY A 147 10.88 -13.66 -35.20
CA GLY A 147 11.86 -12.60 -35.43
C GLY A 147 12.67 -12.15 -34.21
N LYS A 148 12.27 -12.53 -32.98
CA LYS A 148 13.00 -12.27 -31.74
C LYS A 148 13.73 -13.52 -31.22
N VAL A 149 13.10 -14.70 -31.35
CA VAL A 149 13.67 -15.99 -30.96
C VAL A 149 13.65 -16.91 -32.18
N ASN A 150 14.82 -17.45 -32.51
CA ASN A 150 14.99 -18.48 -33.55
C ASN A 150 15.33 -19.83 -32.90
N PRO A 151 15.02 -20.99 -33.53
CA PRO A 151 15.35 -22.31 -32.97
C PRO A 151 16.83 -22.51 -32.63
N GLN A 152 17.71 -21.65 -33.17
CA GLN A 152 19.16 -21.70 -32.95
C GLN A 152 19.64 -20.66 -31.92
N SER A 153 18.75 -19.82 -31.38
CA SER A 153 19.09 -18.82 -30.34
C SER A 153 19.67 -19.47 -29.09
N SER A 154 20.64 -18.82 -28.50
CA SER A 154 21.23 -19.25 -27.23
C SER A 154 20.27 -19.02 -26.08
N ASP A 155 20.40 -19.80 -25.02
CA ASP A 155 19.53 -19.67 -23.83
C ASP A 155 19.62 -18.27 -23.18
N SER A 156 20.79 -17.66 -23.21
CA SER A 156 20.98 -16.27 -22.72
C SER A 156 20.28 -15.21 -23.58
N GLU A 157 20.17 -15.45 -24.89
CA GLU A 157 19.40 -14.58 -25.80
C GLU A 157 17.91 -14.74 -25.57
N VAL A 158 17.44 -15.99 -25.41
CA VAL A 158 16.05 -16.29 -25.13
C VAL A 158 15.66 -15.68 -23.78
N GLU A 159 16.47 -15.85 -22.73
CA GLU A 159 16.22 -15.26 -21.42
C GLU A 159 16.11 -13.73 -21.50
N ARG A 160 16.99 -13.06 -22.23
CA ARG A 160 16.93 -11.61 -22.43
C ARG A 160 15.65 -11.18 -23.13
N VAL A 161 15.22 -11.94 -24.15
CA VAL A 161 13.95 -11.67 -24.86
C VAL A 161 12.76 -11.88 -23.92
N LEU A 162 12.73 -12.97 -23.15
CA LEU A 162 11.67 -13.24 -22.19
C LEU A 162 11.55 -12.12 -21.14
N ARG A 163 12.66 -11.62 -20.62
CA ARG A 163 12.67 -10.49 -19.69
C ARG A 163 12.08 -9.22 -20.32
N ALA A 164 12.42 -8.94 -21.57
CA ALA A 164 11.90 -7.79 -22.29
C ALA A 164 10.39 -7.92 -22.56
N GLU A 165 9.92 -9.11 -22.93
CA GLU A 165 8.48 -9.36 -23.16
C GLU A 165 7.67 -9.31 -21.87
N VAL A 166 8.19 -9.88 -20.78
CA VAL A 166 7.55 -9.78 -19.46
C VAL A 166 7.47 -8.32 -19.02
N GLN A 167 8.52 -7.53 -19.21
CA GLN A 167 8.48 -6.11 -18.90
C GLN A 167 7.44 -5.38 -19.76
N THR A 168 7.34 -5.69 -21.03
CA THR A 168 6.31 -5.14 -21.93
C THR A 168 4.90 -5.53 -21.48
N ALA A 169 4.71 -6.77 -21.03
CA ALA A 169 3.42 -7.23 -20.49
C ALA A 169 3.04 -6.47 -19.22
N ILE A 170 4.00 -6.22 -18.32
CA ILE A 170 3.79 -5.43 -17.10
C ILE A 170 3.42 -3.97 -17.46
N ASP A 171 4.10 -3.37 -18.44
CA ASP A 171 3.83 -2.00 -18.89
C ASP A 171 2.45 -1.88 -19.53
N ASN A 172 2.03 -2.87 -20.29
CA ASN A 172 0.69 -2.95 -20.85
C ASN A 172 -0.36 -3.13 -19.75
N ALA A 173 -0.12 -4.03 -18.78
CA ALA A 173 -1.02 -4.22 -17.63
C ALA A 173 -1.18 -2.91 -16.82
N PHE A 174 -0.10 -2.20 -16.59
CA PHE A 174 -0.14 -0.88 -15.93
C PHE A 174 -1.02 0.10 -16.71
N THR A 175 -0.89 0.16 -18.02
CA THR A 175 -1.69 1.04 -18.89
C THR A 175 -3.17 0.66 -18.85
N VAL A 176 -3.49 -0.63 -18.87
CA VAL A 176 -4.86 -1.15 -18.77
C VAL A 176 -5.48 -0.78 -17.42
N VAL A 177 -4.77 -1.04 -16.32
CA VAL A 177 -5.22 -0.70 -14.95
C VAL A 177 -5.48 0.81 -14.85
N ARG A 178 -4.56 1.64 -15.31
CA ARG A 178 -4.72 3.10 -15.32
C ARG A 178 -5.95 3.52 -16.10
N THR A 179 -6.12 3.00 -17.32
CA THR A 179 -7.26 3.32 -18.19
C THR A 179 -8.59 2.91 -17.54
N ARG A 180 -8.62 1.78 -16.86
CA ARG A 180 -9.81 1.32 -16.12
C ARG A 180 -10.19 2.30 -15.01
N ILE A 181 -9.23 2.68 -14.18
CA ILE A 181 -9.44 3.57 -13.03
C ILE A 181 -9.89 4.95 -13.50
N ASP A 182 -9.25 5.50 -14.54
CA ASP A 182 -9.60 6.80 -15.13
C ASP A 182 -11.05 6.80 -15.63
N LYS A 183 -11.52 5.72 -16.27
CA LYS A 183 -12.90 5.59 -16.77
C LYS A 183 -13.94 5.40 -15.67
N PHE A 184 -13.53 4.86 -14.52
CA PHE A 184 -14.40 4.75 -13.35
C PHE A 184 -14.60 6.07 -12.62
N GLY A 185 -13.88 7.12 -13.01
CA GLY A 185 -14.04 8.46 -12.46
C GLY A 185 -13.49 8.60 -11.04
N VAL A 186 -12.49 7.78 -10.67
CA VAL A 186 -11.78 7.95 -9.41
C VAL A 186 -11.02 9.27 -9.43
N VAL A 187 -11.28 10.11 -8.45
CA VAL A 187 -10.62 11.42 -8.35
C VAL A 187 -9.25 11.28 -7.71
N GLN A 188 -8.20 11.69 -8.41
CA GLN A 188 -6.81 11.66 -7.96
C GLN A 188 -6.33 10.26 -7.55
N PRO A 189 -6.46 9.24 -8.41
CA PRO A 189 -5.86 7.94 -8.12
C PRO A 189 -4.34 8.07 -8.17
N ASN A 190 -3.65 7.37 -7.27
CA ASN A 190 -2.20 7.23 -7.32
C ASN A 190 -1.86 5.84 -7.83
N ILE A 191 -1.30 5.75 -9.03
CA ILE A 191 -0.96 4.47 -9.67
C ILE A 191 0.53 4.46 -9.98
N GLN A 192 1.25 3.53 -9.37
CA GLN A 192 2.71 3.46 -9.48
C GLN A 192 3.18 2.01 -9.67
N LYS A 193 4.25 1.82 -10.46
CA LYS A 193 5.02 0.57 -10.46
C LYS A 193 5.94 0.58 -9.25
N LEU A 194 6.01 -0.50 -8.50
CA LEU A 194 6.91 -0.61 -7.36
C LEU A 194 8.32 -0.92 -7.86
N GLU A 195 9.25 -0.01 -7.62
CA GLU A 195 10.66 -0.19 -8.00
C GLU A 195 11.30 -1.34 -7.20
N GLY A 196 12.08 -2.17 -7.88
CA GLY A 196 12.71 -3.34 -7.24
C GLY A 196 11.79 -4.54 -7.02
N GLN A 197 10.50 -4.45 -7.36
CA GLN A 197 9.52 -5.53 -7.26
C GLN A 197 8.86 -5.77 -8.62
N THR A 198 9.44 -6.67 -9.41
CA THR A 198 9.00 -6.94 -10.78
C THR A 198 7.54 -7.38 -10.82
N GLY A 199 6.73 -6.72 -11.66
CA GLY A 199 5.33 -7.08 -11.88
C GLY A 199 4.33 -6.49 -10.89
N ARG A 200 4.75 -5.70 -9.89
CA ARG A 200 3.83 -5.11 -8.91
C ARG A 200 3.45 -3.68 -9.24
N ILE A 201 2.14 -3.42 -9.15
CA ILE A 201 1.50 -2.13 -9.40
C ILE A 201 0.72 -1.74 -8.16
N MET A 202 1.08 -0.63 -7.54
CA MET A 202 0.32 -0.02 -6.45
C MET A 202 -0.76 0.88 -7.02
N VAL A 203 -1.96 0.78 -6.47
CA VAL A 203 -3.14 1.53 -6.87
C VAL A 203 -3.85 2.06 -5.63
N GLU A 204 -3.73 3.34 -5.38
CA GLU A 204 -4.48 4.05 -4.35
C GLU A 204 -5.70 4.76 -4.96
N MET A 205 -6.86 4.55 -4.37
CA MET A 205 -8.14 5.10 -4.81
C MET A 205 -8.85 5.79 -3.65
N PRO A 206 -8.49 7.04 -3.32
CA PRO A 206 -9.10 7.77 -2.23
C PRO A 206 -10.57 8.06 -2.50
N GLY A 207 -11.42 7.87 -1.48
CA GLY A 207 -12.84 8.21 -1.52
C GLY A 207 -13.74 7.20 -2.24
N ILE A 208 -13.25 6.02 -2.59
CA ILE A 208 -14.06 4.93 -3.11
C ILE A 208 -15.00 4.40 -2.02
N LYS A 209 -16.26 4.20 -2.37
CA LYS A 209 -17.31 3.69 -1.48
C LYS A 209 -17.63 2.21 -1.68
N GLU A 210 -17.27 1.64 -2.84
CA GLU A 210 -17.60 0.26 -3.25
C GLU A 210 -16.32 -0.56 -3.49
N PRO A 211 -15.61 -1.01 -2.44
CA PRO A 211 -14.36 -1.75 -2.61
C PRO A 211 -14.53 -3.06 -3.36
N GLU A 212 -15.64 -3.78 -3.14
CA GLU A 212 -15.94 -5.05 -3.81
C GLU A 212 -16.01 -4.92 -5.34
N ARG A 213 -16.64 -3.84 -5.81
CA ARG A 213 -16.75 -3.54 -7.22
C ARG A 213 -15.39 -3.23 -7.84
N MET A 214 -14.58 -2.42 -7.12
CA MET A 214 -13.22 -2.10 -7.55
C MET A 214 -12.31 -3.32 -7.58
N ARG A 215 -12.44 -4.22 -6.60
CA ARG A 215 -11.70 -5.48 -6.54
C ARG A 215 -11.95 -6.34 -7.79
N LYS A 216 -13.23 -6.53 -8.15
CA LYS A 216 -13.61 -7.26 -9.36
C LYS A 216 -13.06 -6.61 -10.64
N LEU A 217 -13.14 -5.28 -10.72
CA LEU A 217 -12.64 -4.52 -11.84
C LEU A 217 -11.12 -4.65 -12.04
N LEU A 218 -10.36 -4.58 -10.96
CA LEU A 218 -8.91 -4.60 -10.98
C LEU A 218 -8.37 -6.01 -11.28
N GLN A 219 -9.03 -7.05 -10.81
CA GLN A 219 -8.62 -8.44 -11.02
C GLN A 219 -9.11 -9.01 -12.36
N GLY A 220 -10.18 -8.47 -12.92
CA GLY A 220 -10.73 -8.92 -14.20
C GLY A 220 -9.71 -8.81 -15.33
N SER A 221 -9.47 -9.90 -16.05
CA SER A 221 -8.54 -9.89 -17.19
C SER A 221 -9.15 -9.19 -18.42
N ALA A 222 -10.48 -9.01 -18.45
CA ALA A 222 -11.26 -8.58 -19.60
C ALA A 222 -11.06 -9.49 -20.82
N ASN A 223 -10.86 -10.77 -20.57
CA ASN A 223 -10.76 -11.77 -21.63
C ASN A 223 -12.17 -12.07 -22.18
N LEU A 224 -12.56 -11.33 -23.21
CA LEU A 224 -13.83 -11.55 -23.90
C LEU A 224 -13.67 -12.65 -24.92
N GLU A 225 -14.57 -13.62 -24.87
CA GLU A 225 -14.56 -14.82 -25.72
C GLU A 225 -15.95 -15.05 -26.30
N PHE A 226 -16.01 -15.42 -27.55
CA PHE A 226 -17.24 -15.78 -28.25
C PHE A 226 -17.20 -17.26 -28.57
N TRP A 227 -18.10 -18.03 -27.94
CA TRP A 227 -18.11 -19.50 -28.06
C TRP A 227 -19.35 -19.99 -28.75
N GLU A 228 -19.21 -21.00 -29.59
CA GLU A 228 -20.33 -21.82 -30.00
C GLU A 228 -20.92 -22.56 -28.81
N THR A 229 -22.19 -22.93 -28.90
CA THR A 229 -22.90 -23.57 -27.79
C THR A 229 -23.51 -24.91 -28.19
N TYR A 230 -23.64 -25.81 -27.21
CA TYR A 230 -24.54 -26.92 -27.29
C TYR A 230 -25.96 -26.46 -26.97
N ASN A 231 -26.96 -27.00 -27.65
CA ASN A 231 -28.35 -26.82 -27.25
C ASN A 231 -28.65 -27.68 -26.00
N ALA A 232 -29.61 -27.25 -25.17
CA ALA A 232 -30.00 -27.98 -23.98
C ALA A 232 -30.43 -29.43 -24.29
N GLU A 233 -31.12 -29.67 -25.43
CA GLU A 233 -31.48 -30.98 -25.92
C GLU A 233 -30.29 -31.91 -26.13
N GLU A 234 -29.18 -31.39 -26.60
CA GLU A 234 -27.93 -32.10 -26.85
C GLU A 234 -27.15 -32.34 -25.55
N ALA A 235 -27.17 -31.43 -24.60
CA ALA A 235 -26.35 -31.45 -23.38
C ALA A 235 -26.98 -32.20 -22.20
N ILE A 236 -28.30 -32.08 -21.99
CA ILE A 236 -29.01 -32.66 -20.85
C ILE A 236 -28.83 -34.18 -20.76
N PRO A 237 -28.89 -34.99 -21.85
CA PRO A 237 -28.66 -36.43 -21.78
C PRO A 237 -27.31 -36.81 -21.18
N TYR A 238 -26.23 -36.06 -21.47
CA TYR A 238 -24.91 -36.29 -20.88
C TYR A 238 -24.88 -35.99 -19.38
N LEU A 239 -25.59 -34.94 -18.94
CA LEU A 239 -25.71 -34.63 -17.51
C LEU A 239 -26.52 -35.72 -16.76
N GLN A 240 -27.56 -36.27 -17.36
CA GLN A 240 -28.32 -37.39 -16.80
C GLN A 240 -27.47 -38.66 -16.70
N GLN A 241 -26.67 -38.94 -17.72
CA GLN A 241 -25.73 -40.06 -17.72
C GLN A 241 -24.63 -39.89 -16.66
N LEU A 242 -24.11 -38.67 -16.51
CA LEU A 242 -23.15 -38.32 -15.45
C LEU A 242 -23.75 -38.53 -14.07
N ASP A 243 -25.00 -38.06 -13.81
CA ASP A 243 -25.69 -38.21 -12.55
C ASP A 243 -25.85 -39.68 -12.16
N THR A 244 -26.30 -40.53 -13.12
CA THR A 244 -26.43 -41.95 -12.94
C THR A 244 -25.12 -42.64 -12.59
N ARG A 245 -24.03 -42.23 -13.21
CA ARG A 245 -22.70 -42.77 -12.96
C ARG A 245 -22.13 -42.35 -11.59
N LEU A 246 -22.33 -41.10 -11.21
CA LEU A 246 -21.94 -40.60 -9.89
C LEU A 246 -22.71 -41.31 -8.76
N ALA A 247 -24.00 -41.55 -8.94
CA ALA A 247 -24.82 -42.32 -8.01
C ALA A 247 -24.34 -43.79 -7.87
N ALA A 248 -23.86 -44.41 -8.94
CA ALA A 248 -23.29 -45.76 -8.91
C ALA A 248 -21.91 -45.81 -8.21
N GLY A 249 -21.09 -44.75 -8.38
CA GLY A 249 -19.77 -44.61 -7.71
C GLY A 249 -19.89 -44.42 -6.19
N GLU A 250 -20.82 -43.59 -5.73
CA GLU A 250 -21.07 -43.41 -4.29
C GLU A 250 -21.64 -44.68 -3.63
N SER A 251 -22.34 -45.51 -4.37
CA SER A 251 -22.86 -46.81 -3.89
C SER A 251 -21.73 -47.84 -3.70
N ALA A 252 -20.64 -47.76 -4.45
CA ALA A 252 -19.52 -48.68 -4.34
C ALA A 252 -18.61 -48.37 -3.13
N ASP A 253 -18.46 -47.13 -2.73
CA ASP A 253 -17.69 -46.75 -1.53
C ASP A 253 -18.40 -47.06 -0.20
N THR A 254 -19.74 -47.15 -0.23
CA THR A 254 -20.54 -47.46 0.95
C THR A 254 -20.67 -48.98 1.18
N THR A 255 -20.35 -49.83 0.18
CA THR A 255 -20.47 -51.29 0.27
C THR A 255 -19.25 -52.00 0.87
N ALA A 256 -18.19 -51.28 1.22
CA ALA A 256 -17.04 -51.87 1.91
C ALA A 256 -17.25 -52.11 3.41
N GLN A 257 -18.39 -51.77 4.01
CA GLN A 257 -18.65 -51.92 5.45
C GLN A 257 -19.93 -52.65 5.88
N THR A 258 -20.70 -53.31 5.00
CA THR A 258 -21.78 -54.16 5.50
C THR A 258 -21.99 -55.36 4.58
N LYS A 259 -21.86 -56.57 5.17
CA LYS A 259 -22.18 -57.90 4.56
C LYS A 259 -23.66 -58.09 4.36
N ALA A 260 -23.97 -58.53 3.15
CA ALA A 260 -24.98 -59.52 2.73
C ALA A 260 -26.45 -59.39 3.24
N GLU A 261 -27.35 -59.04 2.30
CA GLU A 261 -28.58 -59.78 2.12
C GLU A 261 -29.16 -59.59 0.68
N LYS A 262 -29.87 -60.61 0.17
CA LYS A 262 -30.20 -60.87 -1.23
C LYS A 262 -31.28 -59.95 -1.83
N PRO A 263 -31.46 -59.92 -3.17
CA PRO A 263 -32.31 -58.99 -3.87
C PRO A 263 -33.72 -59.47 -4.06
N GLN A 264 -34.70 -58.58 -3.88
CA GLN A 264 -36.05 -58.72 -4.45
C GLN A 264 -36.32 -57.61 -5.46
N GLN A 265 -36.79 -58.05 -6.63
CA GLN A 265 -37.25 -57.26 -7.76
C GLN A 265 -38.38 -56.30 -7.35
N ALA A 266 -38.34 -55.06 -7.72
CA ALA A 266 -39.51 -54.18 -7.74
C ALA A 266 -39.40 -53.17 -8.94
N ALA A 267 -40.58 -53.15 -9.59
CA ALA A 267 -40.87 -52.55 -10.86
C ALA A 267 -40.66 -51.01 -10.93
N ALA A 268 -40.35 -50.57 -12.16
CA ALA A 268 -40.26 -49.20 -12.56
C ALA A 268 -41.47 -48.34 -12.23
N LYS A 269 -41.30 -47.27 -11.41
CA LYS A 269 -42.24 -46.17 -11.27
C LYS A 269 -41.66 -44.91 -11.90
N LYS A 270 -42.50 -44.27 -12.74
CA LYS A 270 -42.26 -42.99 -13.41
C LYS A 270 -41.91 -41.87 -12.43
N PRO A 271 -41.09 -40.91 -12.82
CA PRO A 271 -40.67 -39.83 -11.94
C PRO A 271 -41.81 -38.86 -11.62
N ALA A 272 -42.05 -38.62 -10.35
CA ALA A 272 -43.00 -37.64 -9.85
C ALA A 272 -42.39 -36.22 -9.92
N LYS A 273 -43.12 -35.32 -10.54
CA LYS A 273 -42.84 -33.87 -10.52
C LYS A 273 -42.94 -33.36 -9.08
N LEU A 274 -41.82 -32.91 -8.52
CA LEU A 274 -41.84 -32.14 -7.26
C LEU A 274 -42.37 -30.73 -7.54
N GLN A 275 -43.57 -30.43 -7.08
CA GLN A 275 -44.10 -29.08 -6.97
C GLN A 275 -43.62 -28.47 -5.63
N LEU A 276 -42.84 -27.41 -5.67
CA LEU A 276 -42.60 -26.59 -4.48
C LEU A 276 -43.86 -25.79 -4.12
N GLY A 277 -44.64 -26.29 -3.15
CA GLY A 277 -45.82 -25.65 -2.59
C GLY A 277 -45.62 -25.31 -1.13
N LYS A 278 -45.83 -24.02 -0.83
CA LYS A 278 -46.13 -23.32 0.43
C LYS A 278 -45.90 -24.07 1.76
N ALA A 279 -45.03 -23.44 2.54
CA ALA A 279 -44.79 -23.76 3.95
C ALA A 279 -46.05 -23.65 4.81
N THR A 280 -46.34 -24.74 5.52
CA THR A 280 -47.10 -24.74 6.79
C THR A 280 -46.66 -25.92 7.63
N ASP A 281 -46.30 -25.61 8.87
CA ASP A 281 -46.22 -26.45 10.07
C ASP A 281 -44.84 -26.97 10.52
N LYS A 282 -44.58 -26.60 11.78
CA LYS A 282 -43.40 -26.93 12.57
C LYS A 282 -43.48 -28.43 13.03
N GLY A 283 -42.89 -29.30 12.26
CA GLY A 283 -42.82 -30.74 12.63
C GLY A 283 -41.88 -31.57 11.79
N SER A 284 -41.45 -31.11 10.61
CA SER A 284 -40.80 -31.93 9.59
C SER A 284 -39.33 -31.61 9.26
N ALA A 285 -38.69 -30.64 9.89
CA ALA A 285 -37.35 -30.20 9.52
C ALA A 285 -36.24 -31.28 9.56
N ALA A 286 -36.38 -32.28 10.39
CA ALA A 286 -35.47 -33.43 10.45
C ALA A 286 -35.80 -34.50 9.38
N GLN A 287 -37.08 -34.68 9.05
CA GLN A 287 -37.50 -35.56 7.97
C GLN A 287 -37.20 -34.98 6.59
N ASP A 288 -37.41 -33.67 6.40
CA ASP A 288 -37.08 -32.98 5.15
C ASP A 288 -35.58 -33.02 4.88
N LYS A 289 -34.74 -32.86 5.93
CA LYS A 289 -33.29 -32.97 5.82
C LYS A 289 -32.83 -34.39 5.45
N ALA A 290 -33.42 -35.43 6.04
CA ALA A 290 -33.08 -36.79 5.70
C ALA A 290 -33.52 -37.17 4.27
N LEU A 291 -34.69 -36.68 3.81
CA LEU A 291 -35.17 -36.84 2.43
C LEU A 291 -34.28 -36.12 1.41
N LEU A 292 -33.80 -34.92 1.75
CA LEU A 292 -32.83 -34.16 0.93
C LEU A 292 -31.48 -34.87 0.85
N GLU A 293 -30.99 -35.42 1.97
CA GLU A 293 -29.72 -36.17 1.99
C GLU A 293 -29.85 -37.49 1.19
N GLN A 294 -30.99 -38.12 1.22
CA GLN A 294 -31.26 -39.30 0.40
C GLN A 294 -31.35 -38.94 -1.08
N ALA A 295 -32.03 -37.85 -1.44
CA ALA A 295 -32.14 -37.38 -2.81
C ALA A 295 -30.73 -36.97 -3.36
N HIS A 296 -29.86 -36.42 -2.52
CA HIS A 296 -28.48 -36.09 -2.89
C HIS A 296 -27.61 -37.33 -3.12
N LYS A 297 -27.90 -38.46 -2.50
CA LYS A 297 -27.22 -39.73 -2.75
C LYS A 297 -27.74 -40.45 -4.00
N GLU A 298 -29.05 -40.42 -4.23
CA GLU A 298 -29.66 -41.04 -5.41
C GLU A 298 -29.41 -40.27 -6.70
N HIS A 299 -29.32 -38.91 -6.61
CA HIS A 299 -29.10 -38.01 -7.72
C HIS A 299 -28.11 -36.91 -7.32
N PRO A 300 -26.80 -37.19 -7.26
CA PRO A 300 -25.79 -36.24 -6.75
C PRO A 300 -25.75 -34.91 -7.50
N LEU A 301 -25.97 -34.91 -8.81
CA LEU A 301 -25.97 -33.72 -9.67
C LEU A 301 -27.39 -33.16 -9.83
N LEU A 302 -28.35 -33.95 -10.26
CA LEU A 302 -29.69 -33.48 -10.63
C LEU A 302 -30.61 -33.12 -9.45
N SER A 303 -30.30 -33.55 -8.24
CA SER A 303 -30.95 -33.05 -7.03
C SER A 303 -30.61 -31.60 -6.68
N ARG A 304 -29.48 -31.08 -7.19
CA ARG A 304 -28.97 -29.72 -6.97
C ARG A 304 -29.11 -28.84 -8.19
N LEU A 305 -29.07 -29.44 -9.41
CA LEU A 305 -29.20 -28.75 -10.68
C LEU A 305 -30.58 -28.98 -11.27
N GLN A 306 -31.40 -27.93 -11.33
CA GLN A 306 -32.69 -27.96 -12.00
C GLN A 306 -32.48 -27.80 -13.51
N THR A 307 -32.64 -28.86 -14.29
CA THR A 307 -32.49 -28.81 -15.75
C THR A 307 -33.57 -27.99 -16.42
N THR A 308 -33.23 -27.35 -17.51
CA THR A 308 -34.15 -26.57 -18.36
C THR A 308 -34.94 -27.48 -19.29
N GLY A 309 -36.00 -26.94 -19.91
CA GLY A 309 -36.76 -27.67 -20.96
C GLY A 309 -36.00 -27.71 -22.28
N ALA A 310 -36.44 -28.61 -23.19
CA ALA A 310 -35.82 -28.81 -24.49
C ALA A 310 -35.75 -27.57 -25.41
N ASN A 311 -36.57 -26.57 -25.15
CA ASN A 311 -36.59 -25.32 -25.92
C ASN A 311 -35.54 -24.27 -25.46
N ALA A 312 -34.80 -24.55 -24.38
CA ALA A 312 -33.72 -23.67 -23.93
C ALA A 312 -32.48 -23.88 -24.82
N LEU A 313 -31.92 -22.77 -25.34
CA LEU A 313 -30.78 -22.84 -26.26
C LEU A 313 -29.54 -23.41 -25.52
N ALA A 314 -28.62 -22.56 -25.11
CA ALA A 314 -27.38 -22.96 -24.46
C ALA A 314 -27.50 -23.17 -22.93
N LEU A 315 -28.62 -22.80 -22.34
CA LEU A 315 -28.87 -22.88 -20.90
C LEU A 315 -29.36 -24.30 -20.51
N VAL A 316 -28.53 -25.04 -19.80
CA VAL A 316 -28.80 -26.46 -19.49
C VAL A 316 -29.47 -26.65 -18.12
N GLY A 317 -29.33 -25.70 -17.21
CA GLY A 317 -29.97 -25.80 -15.89
C GLY A 317 -29.73 -24.59 -15.02
N TYR A 318 -30.36 -24.59 -13.86
CA TYR A 318 -30.31 -23.58 -12.83
C TYR A 318 -29.86 -24.18 -11.49
N ALA A 319 -29.07 -23.47 -10.74
CA ALA A 319 -28.72 -23.89 -9.38
C ALA A 319 -28.55 -22.71 -8.44
N SER A 320 -28.75 -22.97 -7.13
CA SER A 320 -28.43 -22.00 -6.10
C SER A 320 -26.93 -21.83 -5.94
N VAL A 321 -26.45 -20.59 -5.63
CA VAL A 321 -25.05 -20.32 -5.29
C VAL A 321 -24.48 -21.29 -4.26
N ARG A 322 -25.28 -21.77 -3.32
CA ARG A 322 -24.85 -22.70 -2.28
C ARG A 322 -24.46 -24.07 -2.83
N ASP A 323 -25.05 -24.47 -3.96
CA ASP A 323 -24.86 -25.78 -4.57
C ASP A 323 -23.81 -25.78 -5.67
N THR A 324 -23.37 -24.59 -6.15
CA THR A 324 -22.43 -24.49 -7.27
C THR A 324 -21.09 -25.20 -6.99
N ALA A 325 -20.58 -25.14 -5.76
CA ALA A 325 -19.35 -25.83 -5.39
C ALA A 325 -19.45 -27.35 -5.45
N ALA A 326 -20.63 -27.91 -5.06
CA ALA A 326 -20.92 -29.34 -5.14
C ALA A 326 -21.13 -29.78 -6.59
N ILE A 327 -21.87 -29.00 -7.38
CA ILE A 327 -22.06 -29.23 -8.82
C ILE A 327 -20.72 -29.18 -9.56
N ASN A 328 -19.84 -28.20 -9.25
CA ASN A 328 -18.52 -28.10 -9.87
C ASN A 328 -17.67 -29.36 -9.61
N LYS A 329 -17.74 -29.96 -8.42
CA LYS A 329 -17.07 -31.25 -8.15
C LYS A 329 -17.58 -32.37 -9.05
N CYS A 330 -18.87 -32.37 -9.33
CA CYS A 330 -19.47 -33.36 -10.21
C CYS A 330 -19.09 -33.14 -11.67
N ILE A 331 -19.19 -31.90 -12.19
CA ILE A 331 -19.00 -31.63 -13.63
C ILE A 331 -17.51 -31.50 -14.05
N TYR A 332 -16.58 -31.27 -13.12
CA TYR A 332 -15.15 -31.25 -13.38
C TYR A 332 -14.37 -32.43 -12.79
N GLY A 333 -15.09 -33.38 -12.18
CA GLY A 333 -14.50 -34.59 -11.61
C GLY A 333 -13.97 -35.58 -12.66
N THR A 334 -13.27 -36.61 -12.20
CA THR A 334 -12.73 -37.68 -13.07
C THR A 334 -13.82 -38.44 -13.84
N GLU A 335 -14.98 -38.65 -13.24
CA GLU A 335 -16.12 -39.29 -13.87
C GLU A 335 -16.72 -38.43 -15.00
N ALA A 336 -16.77 -37.14 -14.84
CA ALA A 336 -17.25 -36.21 -15.86
C ALA A 336 -16.43 -36.27 -17.14
N LYS A 337 -15.09 -36.38 -17.04
CA LYS A 337 -14.19 -36.51 -18.18
C LYS A 337 -14.40 -37.75 -19.02
N GLN A 338 -15.08 -38.79 -18.47
CA GLN A 338 -15.36 -40.03 -19.18
C GLN A 338 -16.77 -40.03 -19.80
N VAL A 339 -17.67 -39.15 -19.36
CA VAL A 339 -19.07 -39.08 -19.80
C VAL A 339 -19.33 -37.87 -20.69
N LEU A 340 -18.79 -36.70 -20.33
CA LEU A 340 -19.00 -35.52 -21.13
C LEU A 340 -18.13 -35.54 -22.39
N PRO A 341 -18.63 -35.03 -23.53
CA PRO A 341 -17.83 -34.85 -24.73
C PRO A 341 -16.58 -34.03 -24.42
N ALA A 342 -15.44 -34.37 -25.02
CA ALA A 342 -14.18 -33.70 -24.78
C ALA A 342 -14.20 -32.20 -25.18
N ASP A 343 -15.07 -31.82 -26.10
CA ASP A 343 -15.31 -30.47 -26.57
C ASP A 343 -16.42 -29.72 -25.82
N MET A 344 -17.03 -30.33 -24.79
CA MET A 344 -18.07 -29.71 -23.96
C MET A 344 -17.47 -29.12 -22.70
N LYS A 345 -17.66 -27.79 -22.49
CA LYS A 345 -17.32 -27.10 -21.26
C LYS A 345 -18.56 -26.43 -20.67
N LEU A 346 -18.76 -26.56 -19.38
CA LEU A 346 -19.91 -26.00 -18.67
C LEU A 346 -19.48 -24.75 -17.90
N LEU A 347 -20.17 -23.62 -18.10
CA LEU A 347 -19.87 -22.34 -17.46
C LEU A 347 -21.11 -21.74 -16.80
N TRP A 348 -20.90 -21.03 -15.70
CA TRP A 348 -21.96 -20.33 -14.96
C TRP A 348 -22.25 -18.94 -15.54
N SER A 349 -23.49 -18.45 -15.35
CA SER A 349 -23.88 -17.08 -15.66
C SER A 349 -23.17 -16.08 -14.76
N ALA A 350 -22.88 -14.87 -15.27
CA ALA A 350 -22.26 -13.79 -14.52
C ALA A 350 -23.21 -13.14 -13.49
N THR A 351 -24.50 -13.12 -13.82
CA THR A 351 -25.58 -12.53 -13.00
C THR A 351 -26.61 -13.58 -12.65
N PRO A 352 -27.33 -13.42 -11.52
CA PRO A 352 -28.49 -14.27 -11.25
C PRO A 352 -29.53 -14.13 -12.36
N GLU A 353 -30.19 -15.24 -12.70
CA GLU A 353 -31.24 -15.25 -13.71
C GLU A 353 -32.58 -14.72 -13.15
N ASP A 354 -33.25 -13.83 -13.92
CA ASP A 354 -34.55 -13.27 -13.56
C ASP A 354 -35.69 -14.25 -13.86
N GLY A 355 -36.78 -14.15 -13.11
CA GLY A 355 -37.97 -14.97 -13.27
C GLY A 355 -38.05 -16.16 -12.34
N VAL A 356 -37.04 -16.40 -11.51
CA VAL A 356 -37.10 -17.46 -10.47
C VAL A 356 -37.40 -16.81 -9.12
N THR A 357 -38.37 -17.29 -8.41
CA THR A 357 -38.88 -16.74 -7.13
C THR A 357 -37.83 -16.68 -5.98
N ALA A 358 -36.66 -17.27 -6.16
CA ALA A 358 -35.60 -17.29 -5.18
C ALA A 358 -34.42 -16.44 -5.63
N LYS A 359 -33.95 -15.52 -4.78
CA LYS A 359 -32.75 -14.71 -5.00
C LYS A 359 -31.51 -15.62 -5.03
N ASN A 360 -30.53 -15.32 -5.93
CA ASN A 360 -29.25 -16.01 -6.08
C ASN A 360 -29.28 -17.37 -6.78
N ILE A 361 -30.04 -17.49 -7.88
CA ILE A 361 -30.03 -18.64 -8.78
C ILE A 361 -29.23 -18.28 -10.04
N TYR A 362 -28.25 -19.11 -10.37
CA TYR A 362 -27.39 -18.94 -11.52
C TYR A 362 -27.65 -19.97 -12.60
N GLY A 363 -27.56 -19.58 -13.85
CA GLY A 363 -27.71 -20.47 -15.01
C GLY A 363 -26.40 -21.22 -15.32
N LEU A 364 -26.49 -22.48 -15.70
CA LEU A 364 -25.36 -23.25 -16.22
C LEU A 364 -25.50 -23.40 -17.73
N TYR A 365 -24.46 -23.00 -18.47
CA TYR A 365 -24.43 -22.96 -19.93
C TYR A 365 -23.42 -23.96 -20.46
N ALA A 366 -23.76 -24.63 -21.57
CA ALA A 366 -22.90 -25.59 -22.27
C ALA A 366 -22.27 -24.93 -23.49
N ILE A 367 -20.97 -24.71 -23.46
CA ILE A 367 -20.18 -24.17 -24.58
C ILE A 367 -19.44 -25.30 -25.30
N LYS A 368 -19.10 -25.05 -26.58
CA LYS A 368 -18.42 -26.00 -27.45
C LYS A 368 -17.00 -25.54 -27.78
N VAL A 369 -16.00 -26.29 -27.37
CA VAL A 369 -14.59 -26.01 -27.56
C VAL A 369 -14.09 -26.77 -28.82
N ASN A 370 -14.27 -26.14 -29.97
CA ASN A 370 -13.97 -26.77 -31.27
C ASN A 370 -12.55 -26.54 -31.80
N THR A 371 -11.78 -25.71 -31.10
CA THR A 371 -10.45 -25.30 -31.55
C THR A 371 -9.37 -26.24 -31.01
N PRO A 372 -8.36 -26.61 -31.81
CA PRO A 372 -7.27 -27.50 -31.35
C PRO A 372 -6.49 -26.97 -30.14
N ASN A 373 -6.42 -25.65 -29.99
CA ASN A 373 -5.69 -24.97 -28.92
C ASN A 373 -6.57 -24.68 -27.69
N GLY A 374 -7.86 -25.06 -27.72
CA GLY A 374 -8.79 -24.75 -26.63
C GLY A 374 -9.13 -23.26 -26.48
N GLN A 375 -8.75 -22.42 -27.46
CA GLN A 375 -9.03 -20.98 -27.49
C GLN A 375 -10.39 -20.71 -28.14
N ALA A 376 -10.99 -19.56 -27.84
CA ALA A 376 -12.26 -19.19 -28.45
C ALA A 376 -12.13 -18.96 -29.96
N PRO A 377 -13.15 -19.30 -30.76
CA PRO A 377 -13.18 -19.02 -32.22
C PRO A 377 -12.97 -17.52 -32.52
N LEU A 378 -13.44 -16.64 -31.60
CA LEU A 378 -13.22 -15.20 -31.66
C LEU A 378 -12.96 -14.67 -30.25
N GLU A 379 -11.89 -13.90 -30.09
CA GLU A 379 -11.48 -13.26 -28.84
C GLU A 379 -11.75 -11.75 -28.87
N GLY A 380 -11.72 -11.11 -27.72
CA GLY A 380 -12.02 -9.69 -27.55
C GLY A 380 -10.95 -8.72 -28.05
N ASP A 381 -9.78 -9.20 -28.49
CA ASP A 381 -8.71 -8.40 -29.12
C ASP A 381 -9.16 -7.70 -30.42
N VAL A 382 -10.20 -8.23 -31.05
CA VAL A 382 -10.81 -7.61 -32.23
C VAL A 382 -11.78 -6.48 -31.92
N VAL A 383 -12.17 -6.26 -30.67
CA VAL A 383 -13.10 -5.21 -30.25
C VAL A 383 -12.33 -3.88 -30.17
N THR A 384 -12.76 -2.90 -30.94
CA THR A 384 -12.14 -1.58 -31.01
C THR A 384 -12.84 -0.52 -30.14
N ASP A 385 -14.15 -0.63 -29.97
CA ASP A 385 -14.94 0.28 -29.11
C ASP A 385 -16.12 -0.47 -28.48
N ALA A 386 -16.53 -0.03 -27.29
CA ALA A 386 -17.69 -0.54 -26.57
C ALA A 386 -18.40 0.63 -25.88
N LYS A 387 -19.73 0.67 -25.98
CA LYS A 387 -20.56 1.74 -25.39
C LYS A 387 -21.75 1.14 -24.67
N ASP A 388 -22.05 1.67 -23.50
CA ASP A 388 -23.30 1.41 -22.81
C ASP A 388 -24.46 2.17 -23.49
N GLY A 389 -25.61 1.57 -23.52
CA GLY A 389 -26.80 2.13 -24.15
C GLY A 389 -28.06 1.39 -23.74
N PHE A 390 -29.15 1.72 -24.39
CA PHE A 390 -30.45 1.06 -24.21
C PHE A 390 -30.90 0.43 -25.52
N ASN A 391 -31.39 -0.75 -25.45
CA ASN A 391 -32.01 -1.42 -26.59
C ASN A 391 -33.26 -0.64 -27.04
N HIS A 392 -33.28 -0.24 -28.28
CA HIS A 392 -34.37 0.60 -28.84
C HIS A 392 -35.74 -0.11 -28.87
N VAL A 393 -35.78 -1.45 -28.81
CA VAL A 393 -37.01 -2.24 -28.89
C VAL A 393 -37.50 -2.63 -27.50
N SER A 394 -36.61 -3.13 -26.64
CA SER A 394 -36.96 -3.62 -25.30
C SER A 394 -36.80 -2.57 -24.20
N GLY A 395 -36.07 -1.47 -24.44
CA GLY A 395 -35.73 -0.47 -23.44
C GLY A 395 -34.77 -0.93 -22.36
N GLN A 396 -34.25 -2.16 -22.48
CA GLN A 396 -33.30 -2.70 -21.51
C GLN A 396 -31.86 -2.21 -21.76
N PRO A 397 -31.03 -2.08 -20.69
CA PRO A 397 -29.64 -1.73 -20.85
C PRO A 397 -28.89 -2.77 -21.67
N GLU A 398 -28.05 -2.33 -22.62
CA GLU A 398 -27.18 -3.18 -23.43
C GLU A 398 -25.80 -2.55 -23.64
N VAL A 399 -24.81 -3.35 -24.07
CA VAL A 399 -23.49 -2.86 -24.46
C VAL A 399 -23.29 -3.05 -25.95
N SER A 400 -23.24 -1.96 -26.69
CA SER A 400 -22.87 -1.98 -28.12
C SER A 400 -21.37 -2.10 -28.24
N MET A 401 -20.90 -3.01 -29.12
CA MET A 401 -19.48 -3.19 -29.41
C MET A 401 -19.23 -3.07 -30.91
N THR A 402 -18.04 -2.59 -31.27
CA THR A 402 -17.55 -2.47 -32.64
C THR A 402 -16.24 -3.21 -32.77
N MET A 403 -16.10 -3.98 -33.83
CA MET A 403 -14.93 -4.81 -34.12
C MET A 403 -14.09 -4.19 -35.23
N ASN A 404 -12.81 -4.56 -35.31
CA ASN A 404 -11.96 -4.24 -36.43
C ASN A 404 -12.35 -5.06 -37.68
N SER A 405 -11.74 -4.82 -38.84
CA SER A 405 -12.08 -5.47 -40.12
C SER A 405 -11.84 -6.99 -40.10
N ASP A 406 -10.87 -7.48 -39.33
CA ASP A 406 -10.61 -8.91 -39.19
C ASP A 406 -11.65 -9.59 -38.31
N GLY A 407 -11.96 -8.95 -37.16
CA GLY A 407 -13.01 -9.37 -36.26
C GLY A 407 -14.38 -9.39 -36.96
N ALA A 408 -14.70 -8.38 -37.75
CA ALA A 408 -15.95 -8.32 -38.51
C ALA A 408 -16.11 -9.53 -39.44
N ARG A 409 -15.05 -9.89 -40.17
CA ARG A 409 -15.04 -11.06 -41.04
C ARG A 409 -15.21 -12.40 -40.28
N ARG A 410 -14.49 -12.58 -39.18
CA ARG A 410 -14.60 -13.78 -38.33
C ARG A 410 -15.96 -13.85 -37.68
N TRP A 411 -16.49 -12.71 -37.22
CA TRP A 411 -17.82 -12.62 -36.61
C TRP A 411 -18.93 -12.95 -37.59
N ALA A 412 -18.85 -12.45 -38.82
CA ALA A 412 -19.78 -12.82 -39.91
C ALA A 412 -19.77 -14.33 -40.20
N ALA A 413 -18.58 -14.93 -40.29
CA ALA A 413 -18.45 -16.37 -40.50
C ALA A 413 -19.03 -17.18 -39.30
N LEU A 414 -18.74 -16.76 -38.08
CA LEU A 414 -19.21 -17.43 -36.86
C LEU A 414 -20.73 -17.33 -36.71
N THR A 415 -21.30 -16.13 -36.95
CA THR A 415 -22.76 -15.90 -36.87
C THR A 415 -23.49 -16.66 -37.98
N LYS A 416 -22.93 -16.72 -39.23
CA LYS A 416 -23.49 -17.45 -40.33
C LYS A 416 -23.56 -18.96 -40.05
N ALA A 417 -22.51 -19.52 -39.43
CA ALA A 417 -22.48 -20.97 -39.08
C ALA A 417 -23.46 -21.34 -37.96
N ASN A 418 -23.85 -20.36 -37.11
CA ASN A 418 -24.66 -20.57 -35.95
C ASN A 418 -26.07 -19.94 -36.00
N VAL A 419 -26.60 -19.69 -37.22
CA VAL A 419 -27.98 -19.18 -37.39
C VAL A 419 -28.97 -20.13 -36.72
N GLY A 420 -29.83 -19.59 -35.86
CA GLY A 420 -30.79 -20.36 -35.07
C GLY A 420 -30.27 -20.96 -33.76
N ARG A 421 -28.95 -21.00 -33.55
CA ARG A 421 -28.28 -21.40 -32.30
C ARG A 421 -27.91 -20.19 -31.47
N ALA A 422 -27.44 -20.38 -30.26
CA ALA A 422 -26.87 -19.33 -29.44
C ALA A 422 -25.35 -19.24 -29.63
N ILE A 423 -24.80 -18.03 -29.48
CA ILE A 423 -23.36 -17.81 -29.28
C ILE A 423 -23.20 -17.27 -27.86
N ALA A 424 -22.40 -17.97 -27.03
CA ALA A 424 -22.11 -17.52 -25.68
C ALA A 424 -21.04 -16.42 -25.68
N ILE A 425 -21.36 -15.32 -25.02
CA ILE A 425 -20.46 -14.20 -24.76
C ILE A 425 -19.91 -14.41 -23.36
N VAL A 426 -18.66 -14.84 -23.27
CA VAL A 426 -17.97 -15.20 -22.06
C VAL A 426 -16.95 -14.13 -21.75
N LEU A 427 -16.88 -13.68 -20.51
CA LEU A 427 -15.86 -12.77 -20.02
C LEU A 427 -15.25 -13.37 -18.76
N ASP A 428 -13.94 -13.57 -18.77
CA ASP A 428 -13.19 -14.14 -17.64
C ASP A 428 -13.76 -15.49 -17.15
N GLY A 429 -14.23 -16.31 -18.06
CA GLY A 429 -14.72 -17.67 -17.77
C GLY A 429 -16.16 -17.74 -17.23
N VAL A 430 -16.92 -16.65 -17.21
CA VAL A 430 -18.35 -16.62 -16.89
C VAL A 430 -19.17 -16.10 -18.06
N VAL A 431 -20.39 -16.67 -18.24
CA VAL A 431 -21.28 -16.30 -19.34
C VAL A 431 -22.07 -15.04 -18.98
N TYR A 432 -21.85 -13.98 -19.71
CA TYR A 432 -22.61 -12.73 -19.57
C TYR A 432 -23.92 -12.78 -20.33
N SER A 433 -23.93 -13.42 -21.50
CA SER A 433 -25.10 -13.57 -22.36
C SER A 433 -24.90 -14.70 -23.35
N ALA A 434 -25.96 -15.33 -23.77
CA ALA A 434 -25.95 -16.33 -24.87
C ALA A 434 -27.15 -16.09 -25.82
N PRO A 435 -27.12 -14.97 -26.59
CA PRO A 435 -28.23 -14.61 -27.47
C PRO A 435 -28.33 -15.58 -28.65
N ARG A 436 -29.56 -15.77 -29.11
CA ARG A 436 -29.84 -16.49 -30.36
C ARG A 436 -29.35 -15.68 -31.56
N VAL A 437 -28.67 -16.32 -32.47
CA VAL A 437 -28.26 -15.73 -33.75
C VAL A 437 -29.44 -15.77 -34.72
N ASN A 438 -29.93 -14.63 -35.14
CA ASN A 438 -31.06 -14.50 -36.04
C ASN A 438 -30.64 -14.49 -37.54
N GLY A 439 -29.38 -14.16 -37.81
CA GLY A 439 -28.80 -14.10 -39.15
C GLY A 439 -27.34 -13.74 -39.13
N GLU A 440 -26.71 -13.75 -40.27
CA GLU A 440 -25.33 -13.32 -40.46
C GLU A 440 -25.15 -11.83 -40.14
N ILE A 441 -24.12 -11.46 -39.34
CA ILE A 441 -23.79 -10.11 -38.95
C ILE A 441 -22.48 -9.70 -39.62
N ASP A 442 -22.56 -9.00 -40.74
CA ASP A 442 -21.40 -8.67 -41.57
C ASP A 442 -20.77 -7.29 -41.23
N GLY A 443 -21.48 -6.42 -40.48
CA GLY A 443 -21.06 -5.04 -40.20
C GLY A 443 -20.06 -4.86 -39.07
N GLY A 444 -19.63 -5.92 -38.37
CA GLY A 444 -18.70 -5.86 -37.23
C GLY A 444 -19.21 -5.08 -36.02
N SER A 445 -20.48 -4.66 -36.00
CA SER A 445 -21.14 -4.05 -34.86
C SER A 445 -22.14 -5.03 -34.27
N SER A 446 -22.12 -5.20 -32.95
CA SER A 446 -22.99 -6.13 -32.25
C SER A 446 -23.34 -5.59 -30.88
N ALA A 447 -24.44 -6.07 -30.30
CA ALA A 447 -24.88 -5.67 -28.96
C ALA A 447 -24.86 -6.87 -28.03
N ILE A 448 -24.29 -6.69 -26.84
CA ILE A 448 -24.34 -7.64 -25.74
C ILE A 448 -25.61 -7.33 -24.95
N THR A 449 -26.60 -8.19 -25.07
CA THR A 449 -27.89 -8.06 -24.40
C THR A 449 -27.99 -9.13 -23.30
N GLY A 450 -28.59 -8.79 -22.20
CA GLY A 450 -28.76 -9.70 -21.06
C GLY A 450 -29.54 -9.03 -19.94
N ASN A 451 -29.60 -9.67 -18.80
CA ASN A 451 -30.22 -9.09 -17.61
C ASN A 451 -29.25 -8.13 -16.92
N PHE A 452 -29.07 -6.96 -17.48
CA PHE A 452 -28.12 -5.96 -17.01
C PHE A 452 -28.81 -4.79 -16.33
N THR A 453 -28.15 -4.24 -15.32
CA THR A 453 -28.44 -2.91 -14.80
C THR A 453 -27.64 -1.87 -15.58
N VAL A 454 -28.03 -0.60 -15.52
CA VAL A 454 -27.29 0.52 -16.16
C VAL A 454 -25.84 0.56 -15.65
N GLU A 455 -25.62 0.23 -14.38
CA GLU A 455 -24.28 0.20 -13.79
C GLU A 455 -23.44 -0.95 -14.36
N THR A 456 -24.01 -2.14 -14.46
CA THR A 456 -23.30 -3.32 -15.01
C THR A 456 -22.96 -3.14 -16.49
N THR A 457 -23.82 -2.50 -17.29
CA THR A 457 -23.51 -2.20 -18.70
C THR A 457 -22.40 -1.18 -18.83
N LYS A 458 -22.40 -0.15 -18.00
CA LYS A 458 -21.34 0.85 -17.97
C LYS A 458 -19.99 0.25 -17.55
N ASP A 459 -19.97 -0.61 -16.53
CA ASP A 459 -18.78 -1.30 -16.09
C ASP A 459 -18.24 -2.24 -17.16
N LEU A 460 -19.10 -3.01 -17.79
CA LEU A 460 -18.75 -3.91 -18.88
C LEU A 460 -18.19 -3.13 -20.10
N ALA A 461 -18.87 -2.06 -20.52
CA ALA A 461 -18.40 -1.22 -21.62
C ALA A 461 -17.03 -0.60 -21.31
N ASN A 462 -16.83 -0.08 -20.11
CA ASN A 462 -15.55 0.48 -19.68
C ASN A 462 -14.44 -0.58 -19.60
N THR A 463 -14.76 -1.78 -19.14
CA THR A 463 -13.83 -2.91 -19.07
C THR A 463 -13.37 -3.33 -20.46
N LEU A 464 -14.32 -3.54 -21.39
CA LEU A 464 -14.01 -3.90 -22.76
C LEU A 464 -13.21 -2.81 -23.48
N LYS A 465 -13.55 -1.54 -23.29
CA LYS A 465 -12.87 -0.39 -23.87
C LYS A 465 -11.46 -0.17 -23.30
N SER A 466 -11.16 -0.64 -22.09
CA SER A 466 -9.83 -0.54 -21.49
C SER A 466 -8.84 -1.56 -22.02
N GLY A 467 -9.34 -2.59 -22.71
CA GLY A 467 -8.55 -3.67 -23.29
C GLY A 467 -8.27 -4.84 -22.34
N ARG A 468 -7.81 -5.93 -22.95
CA ARG A 468 -7.43 -7.16 -22.26
C ARG A 468 -6.12 -6.98 -21.49
N MET A 469 -6.05 -7.56 -20.30
CA MET A 469 -4.78 -7.70 -19.61
C MET A 469 -3.93 -8.81 -20.24
N PRO A 470 -2.62 -8.58 -20.44
CA PRO A 470 -1.74 -9.58 -21.04
C PRO A 470 -1.54 -10.83 -20.16
N ALA A 471 -1.76 -10.69 -18.86
CA ALA A 471 -1.79 -11.79 -17.88
C ALA A 471 -2.72 -11.42 -16.73
N PRO A 472 -3.26 -12.42 -16.00
CA PRO A 472 -4.07 -12.16 -14.82
C PRO A 472 -3.30 -11.36 -13.78
N ALA A 473 -3.95 -10.37 -13.17
CA ALA A 473 -3.41 -9.64 -12.04
C ALA A 473 -4.07 -10.12 -10.74
N ARG A 474 -3.26 -10.34 -9.72
CA ARG A 474 -3.71 -10.77 -8.39
C ARG A 474 -3.52 -9.66 -7.38
N ILE A 475 -4.46 -9.49 -6.48
CA ILE A 475 -4.29 -8.58 -5.34
C ILE A 475 -3.47 -9.32 -4.28
N VAL A 476 -2.22 -8.88 -4.09
CA VAL A 476 -1.29 -9.44 -3.10
C VAL A 476 -1.28 -8.65 -1.79
N GLN A 477 -1.69 -7.38 -1.84
CA GLN A 477 -1.96 -6.57 -0.67
C GLN A 477 -3.19 -5.72 -0.92
N GLU A 478 -4.01 -5.56 0.10
CA GLU A 478 -5.21 -4.73 0.07
C GLU A 478 -5.40 -4.02 1.39
N GLU A 479 -5.84 -2.77 1.32
CA GLU A 479 -6.22 -1.98 2.46
C GLU A 479 -7.47 -1.17 2.13
N VAL A 480 -8.50 -1.30 2.94
CA VAL A 480 -9.76 -0.56 2.82
C VAL A 480 -9.99 0.24 4.09
N VAL A 481 -10.16 1.54 3.95
CA VAL A 481 -10.39 2.47 5.06
C VAL A 481 -11.74 3.15 4.89
N GLY A 482 -12.59 3.05 5.89
CA GLY A 482 -13.91 3.71 5.88
C GLY A 482 -13.79 5.24 5.98
N PRO A 483 -14.70 6.00 5.34
CA PRO A 483 -14.65 7.47 5.31
C PRO A 483 -14.68 8.12 6.69
N THR A 484 -15.33 7.48 7.63
CA THR A 484 -15.49 8.01 9.00
C THR A 484 -14.22 7.94 9.82
N LEU A 485 -13.38 6.90 9.59
CA LEU A 485 -12.08 6.80 10.22
C LEU A 485 -11.15 7.90 9.68
N GLY A 486 -11.20 8.13 8.36
CA GLY A 486 -10.46 9.22 7.72
C GLY A 486 -10.82 10.60 8.27
N ALA A 487 -12.12 10.92 8.43
CA ALA A 487 -12.55 12.20 8.98
C ALA A 487 -12.05 12.44 10.41
N ALA A 488 -12.09 11.43 11.27
CA ALA A 488 -11.57 11.52 12.65
C ALA A 488 -10.04 11.72 12.64
N SER A 489 -9.32 11.05 11.75
CA SER A 489 -7.88 11.19 11.59
C SER A 489 -7.47 12.59 11.11
N ILE A 490 -8.22 13.18 10.16
CA ILE A 490 -8.02 14.56 9.72
C ILE A 490 -8.13 15.53 10.90
N GLN A 491 -9.21 15.42 11.66
CA GLN A 491 -9.44 16.34 12.78
C GLN A 491 -8.30 16.26 13.79
N GLN A 492 -7.93 15.06 14.24
CA GLN A 492 -6.82 14.84 15.17
C GLN A 492 -5.48 15.33 14.63
N GLY A 493 -5.22 15.08 13.33
CA GLY A 493 -4.00 15.52 12.65
C GLY A 493 -3.89 17.04 12.59
N ILE A 494 -4.95 17.76 12.22
CA ILE A 494 -4.98 19.22 12.15
C ILE A 494 -4.88 19.84 13.55
N GLU A 495 -5.58 19.30 14.55
CA GLU A 495 -5.54 19.80 15.93
C GLU A 495 -4.13 19.65 16.51
N SER A 496 -3.49 18.50 16.36
CA SER A 496 -2.11 18.27 16.82
C SER A 496 -1.11 19.15 16.07
N PHE A 497 -1.26 19.33 14.75
CA PHE A 497 -0.44 20.25 13.97
C PHE A 497 -0.56 21.69 14.49
N ALA A 498 -1.78 22.19 14.70
CA ALA A 498 -2.01 23.55 15.16
C ALA A 498 -1.43 23.78 16.56
N ILE A 499 -1.60 22.84 17.49
CA ILE A 499 -1.04 22.92 18.84
C ILE A 499 0.48 22.89 18.81
N ALA A 500 1.09 21.97 18.06
CA ALA A 500 2.54 21.91 17.90
C ALA A 500 3.11 23.22 17.33
N PHE A 501 2.44 23.77 16.32
CA PHE A 501 2.82 25.02 15.67
C PHE A 501 2.78 26.21 16.64
N VAL A 502 1.69 26.34 17.43
CA VAL A 502 1.57 27.40 18.44
C VAL A 502 2.64 27.27 19.52
N LEU A 503 2.89 26.03 19.99
CA LEU A 503 3.93 25.80 21.01
C LEU A 503 5.32 26.16 20.50
N LEU A 504 5.64 25.85 19.23
CA LEU A 504 6.91 26.27 18.63
C LEU A 504 7.03 27.79 18.53
N ILE A 505 5.96 28.49 18.12
CA ILE A 505 5.92 29.96 18.07
C ILE A 505 6.26 30.54 19.45
N VAL A 506 5.59 30.05 20.48
CA VAL A 506 5.83 30.50 21.86
C VAL A 506 7.27 30.19 22.30
N TYR A 507 7.74 28.97 22.03
CA TYR A 507 9.10 28.54 22.36
C TYR A 507 10.18 29.47 21.73
N MET A 508 10.06 29.78 20.43
CA MET A 508 11.02 30.63 19.73
C MET A 508 11.06 32.05 20.28
N VAL A 509 9.91 32.62 20.60
CA VAL A 509 9.84 33.96 21.25
C VAL A 509 10.42 33.93 22.66
N LEU A 510 10.13 32.87 23.44
CA LEU A 510 10.64 32.69 24.79
C LEU A 510 12.18 32.56 24.82
N MET A 511 12.76 31.84 23.86
CA MET A 511 14.20 31.56 23.82
C MET A 511 15.01 32.69 23.21
N TYR A 512 14.54 33.32 22.13
CA TYR A 512 15.33 34.22 21.28
C TYR A 512 14.83 35.67 21.28
N ASN A 513 13.89 36.02 22.16
CA ASN A 513 13.24 37.32 22.21
C ASN A 513 12.24 37.57 21.05
N PHE A 514 11.45 38.63 21.19
CA PHE A 514 10.29 38.89 20.34
C PHE A 514 10.66 39.03 18.84
N ILE A 515 11.60 39.91 18.49
CA ILE A 515 11.91 40.16 17.06
C ILE A 515 12.61 38.97 16.38
N PRO A 516 13.70 38.39 16.90
CA PRO A 516 14.31 37.21 16.31
C PRO A 516 13.38 36.02 16.30
N GLY A 517 12.59 35.80 17.39
CA GLY A 517 11.62 34.75 17.46
C GLY A 517 10.53 34.88 16.39
N MET A 518 10.00 36.08 16.16
CA MET A 518 8.99 36.35 15.14
C MET A 518 9.51 36.17 13.70
N ILE A 519 10.80 36.48 13.46
CA ILE A 519 11.41 36.24 12.13
C ILE A 519 11.54 34.75 11.87
N ALA A 520 11.97 33.96 12.86
CA ALA A 520 12.01 32.51 12.74
C ALA A 520 10.60 31.92 12.55
N ASN A 521 9.61 32.44 13.28
CA ASN A 521 8.21 32.02 13.12
C ASN A 521 7.64 32.38 11.72
N LEU A 522 8.01 33.55 11.18
CA LEU A 522 7.63 33.90 9.80
C LEU A 522 8.25 32.91 8.80
N ALA A 523 9.53 32.55 8.97
CA ALA A 523 10.17 31.53 8.14
C ALA A 523 9.43 30.17 8.25
N LEU A 524 8.97 29.82 9.44
CA LEU A 524 8.21 28.60 9.69
C LEU A 524 6.85 28.61 8.96
N VAL A 525 6.10 29.73 9.02
CA VAL A 525 4.84 29.91 8.28
C VAL A 525 5.07 29.77 6.78
N VAL A 526 6.10 30.45 6.26
CA VAL A 526 6.44 30.41 4.83
C VAL A 526 6.90 29.02 4.42
N ASN A 527 7.61 28.28 5.29
CA ASN A 527 7.99 26.88 5.03
C ASN A 527 6.78 25.99 4.83
N VAL A 528 5.80 26.05 5.72
CA VAL A 528 4.53 25.27 5.60
C VAL A 528 3.80 25.65 4.31
N PHE A 529 3.70 26.93 4.03
CA PHE A 529 3.03 27.46 2.84
C PHE A 529 3.69 26.95 1.54
N PHE A 530 5.02 26.97 1.47
CA PHE A 530 5.75 26.45 0.31
C PHE A 530 5.65 24.92 0.22
N THR A 531 5.75 24.21 1.36
CA THR A 531 5.61 22.75 1.39
C THR A 531 4.24 22.32 0.85
N LEU A 532 3.16 22.92 1.30
CA LEU A 532 1.81 22.64 0.81
C LEU A 532 1.66 23.03 -0.66
N GLY A 533 2.19 24.17 -1.08
CA GLY A 533 2.14 24.62 -2.48
C GLY A 533 2.88 23.67 -3.43
N ILE A 534 4.07 23.22 -3.05
CA ILE A 534 4.86 22.26 -3.83
C ILE A 534 4.17 20.90 -3.85
N LEU A 535 3.69 20.41 -2.71
CA LEU A 535 2.95 19.14 -2.61
C LEU A 535 1.76 19.12 -3.58
N THR A 536 0.98 20.20 -3.58
CA THR A 536 -0.18 20.36 -4.48
C THR A 536 0.26 20.44 -5.95
N SER A 537 1.35 21.13 -6.25
CA SER A 537 1.90 21.25 -7.60
C SER A 537 2.31 19.90 -8.19
N PHE A 538 2.88 19.01 -7.38
CA PHE A 538 3.23 17.64 -7.79
C PHE A 538 2.06 16.66 -7.72
N GLN A 539 0.86 17.09 -7.33
CA GLN A 539 -0.31 16.26 -7.12
C GLN A 539 -0.06 15.08 -6.15
N ALA A 540 0.88 15.27 -5.21
CA ALA A 540 1.18 14.27 -4.20
C ALA A 540 0.08 14.27 -3.12
N ALA A 541 -0.33 13.08 -2.71
CA ALA A 541 -1.36 12.93 -1.68
C ALA A 541 -0.81 13.23 -0.29
N LEU A 542 -1.54 14.04 0.47
CA LEU A 542 -1.30 14.25 1.88
C LEU A 542 -1.90 13.10 2.68
N THR A 543 -1.05 12.27 3.28
CA THR A 543 -1.44 11.16 4.16
C THR A 543 -1.33 11.57 5.63
N MET A 544 -1.85 10.74 6.56
CA MET A 544 -1.69 10.98 7.99
C MET A 544 -0.21 10.95 8.40
N SER A 545 0.56 10.01 7.88
CA SER A 545 2.01 9.96 8.02
C SER A 545 2.70 11.15 7.34
N GLY A 546 2.17 11.66 6.21
CA GLY A 546 2.62 12.88 5.58
C GLY A 546 2.43 14.12 6.45
N ILE A 547 1.30 14.22 7.18
CA ILE A 547 1.12 15.26 8.21
C ILE A 547 2.20 15.14 9.29
N ALA A 548 2.49 13.92 9.76
CA ALA A 548 3.58 13.72 10.73
C ALA A 548 4.95 14.14 10.16
N GLY A 549 5.23 13.84 8.88
CA GLY A 549 6.43 14.32 8.17
C GLY A 549 6.50 15.85 8.09
N MET A 550 5.37 16.50 7.82
CA MET A 550 5.25 17.97 7.81
C MET A 550 5.53 18.55 9.21
N VAL A 551 4.93 17.97 10.25
CA VAL A 551 5.13 18.42 11.63
C VAL A 551 6.58 18.22 12.08
N LEU A 552 7.22 17.12 11.69
CA LEU A 552 8.64 16.90 11.93
C LEU A 552 9.51 17.93 11.19
N SER A 553 9.15 18.29 9.96
CA SER A 553 9.86 19.31 9.19
C SER A 553 9.79 20.69 9.86
N LEU A 554 8.74 20.99 10.65
CA LEU A 554 8.69 22.19 11.48
C LEU A 554 9.79 22.19 12.55
N GLY A 555 10.01 21.04 13.22
CA GLY A 555 11.08 20.89 14.20
C GLY A 555 12.46 21.12 13.59
N THR A 556 12.73 20.54 12.41
CA THR A 556 14.00 20.71 11.69
C THR A 556 14.15 22.12 11.10
N ALA A 557 13.08 22.78 10.71
CA ALA A 557 13.10 24.17 10.25
C ALA A 557 13.49 25.15 11.37
N VAL A 558 13.03 24.88 12.58
CA VAL A 558 13.43 25.67 13.78
C VAL A 558 14.90 25.46 14.08
N ASP A 559 15.43 24.23 13.96
CA ASP A 559 16.85 23.91 14.23
C ASP A 559 17.83 24.77 13.43
N ALA A 560 17.58 24.97 12.14
CA ALA A 560 18.42 25.84 11.30
C ALA A 560 18.48 27.29 11.83
N ASN A 561 17.32 27.82 12.26
CA ASN A 561 17.27 29.16 12.84
C ASN A 561 17.95 29.23 14.23
N VAL A 562 17.77 28.20 15.06
CA VAL A 562 18.48 28.06 16.34
C VAL A 562 19.99 28.11 16.14
N LEU A 563 20.50 27.36 15.15
CA LEU A 563 21.91 27.32 14.83
C LEU A 563 22.47 28.71 14.44
N ILE A 564 21.76 29.40 13.57
CA ILE A 564 22.13 30.75 13.13
C ILE A 564 22.14 31.69 14.34
N TYR A 565 21.13 31.67 15.19
CA TYR A 565 21.01 32.57 16.32
C TYR A 565 22.05 32.28 17.40
N GLU A 566 22.37 31.03 17.67
CA GLU A 566 23.47 30.71 18.61
C GLU A 566 24.83 31.16 18.07
N ARG A 567 25.10 31.06 16.77
CA ARG A 567 26.31 31.61 16.15
C ARG A 567 26.33 33.14 16.20
N ILE A 568 25.21 33.81 15.95
CA ILE A 568 25.12 35.28 16.11
C ILE A 568 25.39 35.69 17.55
N LYS A 569 24.85 34.96 18.56
CA LYS A 569 25.15 35.21 19.98
C LYS A 569 26.66 35.08 20.28
N GLU A 570 27.31 34.08 19.71
CA GLU A 570 28.74 33.83 19.86
C GLU A 570 29.55 35.00 19.31
N GLU A 571 29.25 35.48 18.09
CA GLU A 571 29.91 36.64 17.48
C GLU A 571 29.65 37.95 18.23
N LEU A 572 28.44 38.13 18.78
CA LEU A 572 28.11 39.29 19.64
C LEU A 572 28.90 39.28 20.96
N ARG A 573 29.14 38.10 21.56
CA ARG A 573 29.94 37.95 22.78
C ARG A 573 31.42 38.27 22.53
N LEU A 574 31.90 38.04 21.30
CA LEU A 574 33.25 38.47 20.88
C LEU A 574 33.35 39.96 20.66
N GLY A 575 32.27 40.74 20.90
CA GLY A 575 32.29 42.22 20.82
C GLY A 575 32.07 42.76 19.40
N LYS A 576 31.70 41.97 18.44
CA LYS A 576 31.42 42.41 17.06
C LYS A 576 30.11 43.20 16.99
N GLY A 577 30.05 44.17 16.10
CA GLY A 577 28.84 44.94 15.85
C GLY A 577 27.74 44.07 15.21
N MET A 578 26.47 44.41 15.42
CA MET A 578 25.31 43.62 15.00
C MET A 578 25.34 43.21 13.53
N LYS A 579 25.67 44.16 12.63
CA LYS A 579 25.72 43.88 11.18
C LYS A 579 26.78 42.84 10.83
N GLN A 580 27.94 42.91 11.48
CA GLN A 580 29.04 41.96 11.29
C GLN A 580 28.69 40.61 11.93
N ALA A 581 28.15 40.60 13.16
CA ALA A 581 27.75 39.39 13.87
C ALA A 581 26.69 38.60 13.10
N VAL A 582 25.71 39.28 12.51
CA VAL A 582 24.71 38.64 11.65
C VAL A 582 25.35 38.05 10.38
N ALA A 583 26.22 38.83 9.69
CA ALA A 583 26.85 38.36 8.45
C ALA A 583 27.75 37.14 8.67
N GLU A 584 28.54 37.14 9.73
CA GLU A 584 29.45 36.03 10.10
C GLU A 584 28.66 34.84 10.72
N GLY A 585 27.65 35.13 11.54
CA GLY A 585 26.77 34.08 12.09
C GLY A 585 26.11 33.26 11.02
N TYR A 586 25.54 33.88 9.97
CA TYR A 586 24.99 33.15 8.82
C TYR A 586 26.08 32.43 8.00
N GLY A 587 27.26 33.02 7.84
CA GLY A 587 28.39 32.41 7.13
C GLY A 587 28.91 31.15 7.82
N ASN A 588 29.14 31.27 9.14
CA ASN A 588 29.68 30.16 9.95
C ASN A 588 28.68 29.06 10.19
N ALA A 589 27.35 29.36 10.25
CA ALA A 589 26.31 28.39 10.39
C ALA A 589 26.01 27.62 9.08
N PHE A 590 26.27 28.21 7.91
CA PHE A 590 25.87 27.68 6.61
C PHE A 590 26.33 26.24 6.36
N SER A 591 27.61 25.98 6.61
CA SER A 591 28.18 24.63 6.38
C SER A 591 27.51 23.58 7.20
N ALA A 592 27.30 23.83 8.49
CA ALA A 592 26.67 22.88 9.39
C ALA A 592 25.17 22.64 9.05
N ILE A 593 24.45 23.71 8.67
CA ILE A 593 23.05 23.60 8.23
C ILE A 593 22.94 22.81 6.92
N PHE A 594 23.85 23.06 5.97
CA PHE A 594 23.87 22.33 4.71
C PHE A 594 24.14 20.83 4.94
N ASP A 595 25.16 20.50 5.73
CA ASP A 595 25.53 19.11 6.04
C ASP A 595 24.38 18.37 6.75
N SER A 596 23.74 19.02 7.69
CA SER A 596 22.59 18.51 8.44
C SER A 596 21.39 18.21 7.52
N ASN A 597 21.01 19.17 6.68
CA ASN A 597 19.90 18.98 5.77
C ASN A 597 20.21 17.93 4.68
N LEU A 598 21.47 17.84 4.22
CA LEU A 598 21.89 16.86 3.23
C LEU A 598 21.85 15.42 3.81
N THR A 599 22.29 15.22 5.05
CA THR A 599 22.20 13.91 5.70
C THR A 599 20.75 13.47 5.91
N SER A 600 19.90 14.40 6.33
CA SER A 600 18.45 14.13 6.45
C SER A 600 17.79 13.85 5.09
N LEU A 601 18.23 14.55 4.03
CA LEU A 601 17.78 14.34 2.66
C LEU A 601 18.17 12.95 2.15
N ILE A 602 19.42 12.51 2.38
CA ILE A 602 19.89 11.17 2.02
C ILE A 602 18.97 10.11 2.65
N THR A 603 18.70 10.26 3.95
CA THR A 603 17.79 9.32 4.65
C THR A 603 16.37 9.40 4.13
N GLY A 604 15.87 10.60 3.83
CA GLY A 604 14.56 10.82 3.24
C GLY A 604 14.40 10.14 1.86
N VAL A 605 15.45 10.23 1.01
CA VAL A 605 15.47 9.57 -0.31
C VAL A 605 15.50 8.05 -0.16
N ILE A 606 16.29 7.51 0.76
CA ILE A 606 16.29 6.06 1.05
C ILE A 606 14.89 5.62 1.49
N LEU A 607 14.27 6.39 2.37
CA LEU A 607 12.93 6.13 2.85
C LEU A 607 11.87 6.20 1.73
N TYR A 608 12.03 7.09 0.77
CA TYR A 608 11.16 7.21 -0.40
C TYR A 608 11.30 6.00 -1.34
N ILE A 609 12.52 5.51 -1.56
CA ILE A 609 12.81 4.39 -2.46
C ILE A 609 12.32 3.06 -1.87
N PHE A 610 12.58 2.83 -0.57
CA PHE A 610 12.23 1.57 0.09
C PHE A 610 10.87 1.58 0.79
N GLY A 611 10.26 2.76 0.98
CA GLY A 611 8.94 2.92 1.58
C GLY A 611 7.82 2.68 0.58
N THR A 612 6.67 2.23 1.07
CA THR A 612 5.44 2.08 0.30
C THR A 612 4.29 2.83 0.99
N GLY A 613 3.28 3.24 0.23
CA GLY A 613 2.06 3.85 0.77
C GLY A 613 2.31 4.98 1.79
N PRO A 614 1.92 4.78 3.07
CA PRO A 614 2.05 5.81 4.11
C PRO A 614 3.48 6.30 4.34
N ILE A 615 4.49 5.41 4.23
CA ILE A 615 5.90 5.78 4.43
C ILE A 615 6.38 6.68 3.30
N GLN A 616 6.00 6.37 2.06
CA GLN A 616 6.37 7.19 0.90
C GLN A 616 5.75 8.58 0.98
N GLY A 617 4.49 8.68 1.45
CA GLY A 617 3.83 9.95 1.74
C GLY A 617 4.56 10.76 2.83
N PHE A 618 5.01 10.12 3.91
CA PHE A 618 5.85 10.73 4.93
C PHE A 618 7.18 11.23 4.34
N ALA A 619 7.90 10.38 3.61
CA ALA A 619 9.18 10.72 3.03
C ALA A 619 9.07 11.91 2.06
N THR A 620 8.04 11.91 1.20
CA THR A 620 7.77 13.00 0.25
C THR A 620 7.59 14.33 0.95
N THR A 621 6.72 14.39 1.96
CA THR A 621 6.47 15.64 2.71
C THR A 621 7.69 16.07 3.51
N TRP A 622 8.44 15.13 4.07
CA TRP A 622 9.66 15.43 4.82
C TRP A 622 10.77 15.96 3.91
N ILE A 623 11.03 15.35 2.75
CA ILE A 623 12.00 15.83 1.75
C ILE A 623 11.66 17.24 1.29
N ILE A 624 10.42 17.50 0.88
CA ILE A 624 9.96 18.83 0.47
C ILE A 624 10.14 19.82 1.63
N GLY A 625 9.74 19.45 2.85
CA GLY A 625 9.88 20.26 4.05
C GLY A 625 11.32 20.62 4.36
N ILE A 626 12.29 19.70 4.23
CA ILE A 626 13.73 19.95 4.41
C ILE A 626 14.23 20.98 3.40
N VAL A 627 13.91 20.81 2.11
CA VAL A 627 14.35 21.74 1.05
C VAL A 627 13.76 23.13 1.26
N CYS A 628 12.45 23.22 1.59
CA CYS A 628 11.79 24.48 1.90
C CYS A 628 12.39 25.14 3.16
N SER A 629 12.63 24.36 4.20
CA SER A 629 13.22 24.80 5.45
C SER A 629 14.61 25.40 5.27
N PHE A 630 15.46 24.74 4.49
CA PHE A 630 16.79 25.26 4.14
C PHE A 630 16.69 26.61 3.42
N PHE A 631 15.78 26.71 2.45
CA PHE A 631 15.59 27.96 1.71
C PHE A 631 15.05 29.08 2.60
N THR A 632 14.04 28.82 3.40
CA THR A 632 13.39 29.84 4.25
C THR A 632 14.27 30.29 5.40
N SER A 633 14.96 29.36 6.09
CA SER A 633 15.78 29.66 7.25
C SER A 633 17.11 30.37 6.88
N VAL A 634 17.77 29.96 5.78
CA VAL A 634 19.09 30.47 5.43
C VAL A 634 18.98 31.71 4.55
N PHE A 635 18.10 31.73 3.57
CA PHE A 635 18.04 32.78 2.57
C PHE A 635 16.98 33.84 2.88
N LEU A 636 15.77 33.49 3.22
CA LEU A 636 14.71 34.48 3.44
C LEU A 636 14.92 35.23 4.74
N THR A 637 15.24 34.55 5.83
CA THR A 637 15.52 35.24 7.11
C THR A 637 16.73 36.19 7.00
N ARG A 638 17.80 35.77 6.31
CA ARG A 638 18.95 36.59 6.04
C ARG A 638 18.60 37.87 5.24
N LEU A 639 17.74 37.72 4.23
CA LEU A 639 17.25 38.82 3.43
C LEU A 639 16.53 39.88 4.29
N VAL A 640 15.70 39.43 5.23
CA VAL A 640 14.96 40.29 6.15
C VAL A 640 15.92 41.04 7.08
N TYR A 641 16.88 40.33 7.70
CA TYR A 641 17.88 40.97 8.57
C TYR A 641 18.75 41.97 7.82
N GLU A 642 19.30 41.58 6.67
CA GLU A 642 20.16 42.49 5.88
C GLU A 642 19.40 43.73 5.38
N HIS A 643 18.11 43.60 5.04
CA HIS A 643 17.27 44.72 4.63
C HIS A 643 17.08 45.73 5.75
N GLN A 644 16.75 45.25 6.97
CA GLN A 644 16.52 46.13 8.10
C GLN A 644 17.81 46.76 8.67
N LEU A 645 18.90 46.01 8.75
CA LEU A 645 20.19 46.49 9.20
C LEU A 645 20.80 47.51 8.23
N ASN A 646 20.58 47.37 6.91
CA ASN A 646 21.00 48.34 5.92
C ASN A 646 20.20 49.66 5.99
N LYS A 647 18.99 49.64 6.61
CA LYS A 647 18.20 50.85 6.93
C LYS A 647 18.56 51.47 8.27
N GLY A 648 19.63 51.01 8.95
CA GLY A 648 20.01 51.48 10.28
C GLY A 648 19.03 51.07 11.39
N ARG A 649 18.18 50.07 11.13
CA ARG A 649 17.24 49.51 12.11
C ARG A 649 17.85 48.24 12.70
N TRP A 650 17.45 47.92 13.93
CA TRP A 650 17.82 46.67 14.60
C TRP A 650 19.31 46.56 15.00
N GLU A 651 20.04 47.66 15.14
CA GLU A 651 21.44 47.65 15.57
C GLU A 651 21.65 47.20 17.02
N HIS A 652 20.57 47.24 17.85
CA HIS A 652 20.62 46.91 19.27
C HIS A 652 19.72 45.67 19.60
N LEU A 653 19.53 44.75 18.63
CA LEU A 653 18.73 43.53 18.86
C LEU A 653 19.38 42.66 19.93
N LYS A 654 18.54 42.07 20.77
CA LYS A 654 18.94 41.04 21.74
C LYS A 654 18.44 39.69 21.25
N TYR A 655 19.33 38.71 21.12
CA TYR A 655 18.98 37.31 20.74
C TYR A 655 18.76 36.41 21.97
N TRP A 656 18.43 36.98 23.09
CA TRP A 656 18.13 36.31 24.36
C TRP A 656 17.07 37.04 25.14
N THR A 657 16.31 36.29 25.91
CA THR A 657 15.41 36.79 26.96
C THR A 657 16.09 36.71 28.32
N PRO A 658 15.53 37.32 29.37
CA PRO A 658 16.06 37.16 30.73
C PRO A 658 16.14 35.68 31.14
N PHE A 659 15.21 34.83 30.67
CA PHE A 659 15.18 33.40 30.93
C PHE A 659 16.33 32.66 30.21
N SER A 660 16.55 32.95 28.94
CA SER A 660 17.53 32.21 28.11
C SER A 660 18.95 32.74 28.18
N LYS A 661 19.16 33.92 28.80
CA LYS A 661 20.47 34.62 28.84
C LYS A 661 21.57 33.78 29.48
N ASN A 662 21.27 33.14 30.60
CA ASN A 662 22.24 32.41 31.42
C ASN A 662 22.00 30.87 31.36
N LEU A 663 21.18 30.40 30.42
CA LEU A 663 20.87 28.98 30.31
C LEU A 663 22.12 28.24 29.86
N MET A 664 22.63 27.34 30.73
CA MET A 664 23.84 26.53 30.51
C MET A 664 25.13 27.29 30.23
N GLN A 665 25.24 28.55 30.64
CA GLN A 665 26.50 29.28 30.58
C GLN A 665 27.47 28.85 31.71
N ASP A 666 28.77 28.86 31.40
CA ASP A 666 29.86 28.59 32.35
C ASP A 666 29.86 27.26 33.07
N LYS A 667 29.18 26.25 32.52
CA LYS A 667 29.24 24.88 33.03
C LYS A 667 30.25 24.06 32.22
N HIS A 668 31.32 23.62 32.91
CA HIS A 668 32.35 22.76 32.33
C HIS A 668 32.20 21.34 32.84
N TYR A 669 31.43 20.52 32.09
CA TYR A 669 31.29 19.12 32.40
C TYR A 669 32.46 18.31 31.83
N LYS A 670 32.96 17.33 32.58
CA LYS A 670 34.07 16.46 32.14
C LYS A 670 33.53 15.20 31.43
N PHE A 671 32.87 15.38 30.28
CA PHE A 671 32.23 14.30 29.53
C PHE A 671 33.21 13.17 29.12
N MET A 672 34.42 13.51 28.71
CA MET A 672 35.42 12.54 28.30
C MET A 672 35.95 11.70 29.44
N THR A 673 35.95 12.22 30.67
CA THR A 673 36.32 11.43 31.87
C THR A 673 35.23 10.42 32.23
N MET A 674 33.96 10.74 31.98
CA MET A 674 32.80 9.87 32.22
C MET A 674 32.64 8.79 31.15
N SER A 675 33.40 8.82 30.06
CA SER A 675 33.24 7.92 28.90
C SER A 675 33.33 6.43 29.25
N LYS A 676 34.19 6.04 30.19
CA LYS A 676 34.32 4.64 30.65
C LYS A 676 33.06 4.13 31.34
N SER A 677 32.47 4.96 32.20
CA SER A 677 31.21 4.61 32.89
C SER A 677 30.03 4.61 31.90
N THR A 678 29.99 5.56 30.97
CA THR A 678 28.93 5.64 29.97
C THR A 678 29.00 4.47 28.98
N PHE A 679 30.19 4.00 28.57
CA PHE A 679 30.33 2.78 27.77
C PHE A 679 29.85 1.55 28.53
N GLY A 680 30.17 1.44 29.83
CA GLY A 680 29.65 0.35 30.67
C GLY A 680 28.10 0.32 30.67
N VAL A 681 27.46 1.48 30.90
CA VAL A 681 25.99 1.60 30.87
C VAL A 681 25.44 1.28 29.47
N THR A 682 26.08 1.80 28.41
CA THR A 682 25.66 1.55 27.02
C THR A 682 25.71 0.07 26.66
N ILE A 683 26.79 -0.64 27.06
CA ILE A 683 26.93 -2.08 26.80
C ILE A 683 25.86 -2.85 27.59
N ILE A 684 25.61 -2.50 28.86
CA ILE A 684 24.58 -3.17 29.66
C ILE A 684 23.21 -2.96 29.03
N LEU A 685 22.88 -1.74 28.61
CA LEU A 685 21.62 -1.44 27.91
C LEU A 685 21.51 -2.26 26.60
N ALA A 686 22.59 -2.32 25.80
CA ALA A 686 22.59 -3.12 24.58
C ALA A 686 22.32 -4.61 24.88
N LEU A 687 22.95 -5.16 25.92
CA LEU A 687 22.73 -6.55 26.32
C LEU A 687 21.29 -6.79 26.82
N VAL A 688 20.71 -5.83 27.57
CA VAL A 688 19.31 -5.90 28.01
C VAL A 688 18.37 -5.88 26.81
N PHE A 689 18.61 -5.01 25.83
CA PHE A 689 17.76 -4.93 24.64
C PHE A 689 17.89 -6.16 23.75
N ILE A 690 19.11 -6.64 23.53
CA ILE A 690 19.35 -7.89 22.80
C ILE A 690 18.71 -9.06 23.54
N GLY A 691 18.88 -9.14 24.86
CA GLY A 691 18.24 -10.16 25.69
C GLY A 691 16.71 -10.10 25.64
N SER A 692 16.13 -8.89 25.71
CA SER A 692 14.67 -8.69 25.54
C SER A 692 14.18 -9.16 24.18
N PHE A 693 14.93 -8.86 23.12
CA PHE A 693 14.61 -9.31 21.77
C PHE A 693 14.55 -10.84 21.65
N PHE A 694 15.50 -11.56 22.26
CA PHE A 694 15.51 -13.04 22.24
C PHE A 694 14.44 -13.66 23.16
N VAL A 695 14.08 -13.01 24.26
CA VAL A 695 13.10 -13.56 25.23
C VAL A 695 11.66 -13.20 24.86
N ARG A 696 11.40 -11.96 24.49
CA ARG A 696 10.05 -11.44 24.19
C ARG A 696 9.76 -11.30 22.70
N GLY A 697 10.79 -11.17 21.86
CA GLY A 697 10.65 -10.86 20.44
C GLY A 697 10.15 -9.43 20.20
N LEU A 698 9.62 -9.22 19.02
CA LEU A 698 8.89 -8.01 18.61
C LEU A 698 7.45 -8.38 18.26
N ALA A 699 6.49 -7.54 18.63
CA ALA A 699 5.12 -7.65 18.14
C ALA A 699 5.10 -7.20 16.68
N GLN A 700 5.12 -8.14 15.77
CA GLN A 700 5.11 -7.87 14.34
C GLN A 700 3.67 -7.70 13.85
N SER A 701 3.44 -6.67 13.01
CA SER A 701 2.19 -6.50 12.29
C SER A 701 2.07 -7.50 11.12
N ILE A 702 0.91 -7.53 10.48
CA ILE A 702 0.70 -8.32 9.25
C ILE A 702 1.62 -7.90 8.11
N ASP A 703 2.20 -6.71 8.14
CA ASP A 703 3.17 -6.24 7.14
C ASP A 703 4.43 -7.10 7.09
N PHE A 704 4.80 -7.74 8.23
CA PHE A 704 5.97 -8.61 8.36
C PHE A 704 5.63 -10.10 8.40
N THR A 705 4.44 -10.44 8.89
CA THR A 705 4.03 -11.85 9.06
C THR A 705 3.12 -12.35 7.95
N GLY A 706 2.54 -11.43 7.17
CA GLY A 706 1.38 -11.72 6.36
C GLY A 706 0.13 -11.94 7.21
N GLY A 707 -1.04 -11.71 6.66
CA GLY A 707 -2.29 -11.89 7.39
C GLY A 707 -3.40 -10.94 6.95
N ARG A 708 -4.47 -10.93 7.76
CA ARG A 708 -5.60 -10.04 7.62
C ARG A 708 -5.83 -9.28 8.90
N ASN A 709 -6.12 -7.99 8.80
CA ASN A 709 -6.57 -7.14 9.87
C ASN A 709 -7.99 -6.68 9.58
N TYR A 710 -8.84 -6.73 10.60
CA TYR A 710 -10.17 -6.15 10.59
C TYR A 710 -10.29 -5.18 11.76
N VAL A 711 -10.59 -3.93 11.49
CA VAL A 711 -10.91 -2.95 12.53
C VAL A 711 -12.42 -2.97 12.72
N VAL A 712 -12.85 -3.54 13.83
CA VAL A 712 -14.26 -3.67 14.19
C VAL A 712 -14.62 -2.61 15.22
N GLN A 713 -15.65 -1.83 14.92
CA GLN A 713 -16.24 -0.92 15.87
C GLN A 713 -17.44 -1.60 16.55
N PHE A 714 -17.32 -1.83 17.86
CA PHE A 714 -18.37 -2.41 18.68
C PHE A 714 -19.33 -1.34 19.20
N GLU A 715 -20.56 -1.70 19.46
CA GLU A 715 -21.55 -0.80 20.04
C GLU A 715 -21.24 -0.51 21.52
N LYS A 716 -20.78 -1.52 22.25
CA LYS A 716 -20.40 -1.44 23.66
C LYS A 716 -18.89 -1.57 23.83
N PRO A 717 -18.30 -0.98 24.89
CA PRO A 717 -16.92 -1.26 25.24
C PRO A 717 -16.72 -2.76 25.41
N THR A 718 -15.74 -3.32 24.71
CA THR A 718 -15.44 -4.75 24.66
C THR A 718 -13.96 -4.95 24.99
N GLU A 719 -13.63 -5.87 25.87
CA GLU A 719 -12.25 -6.14 26.22
C GLU A 719 -11.55 -6.97 25.12
N PRO A 720 -10.34 -6.57 24.70
CA PRO A 720 -9.60 -7.29 23.67
C PRO A 720 -9.37 -8.78 23.99
N GLU A 721 -9.21 -9.11 25.28
CA GLU A 721 -9.00 -10.48 25.73
C GLU A 721 -10.21 -11.38 25.43
N GLN A 722 -11.43 -10.87 25.70
CA GLN A 722 -12.66 -11.60 25.38
C GLN A 722 -12.80 -11.83 23.87
N VAL A 723 -12.41 -10.84 23.06
CA VAL A 723 -12.39 -10.99 21.60
C VAL A 723 -11.38 -12.05 21.19
N ARG A 724 -10.18 -12.07 21.79
CA ARG A 724 -9.13 -13.06 21.51
C ARG A 724 -9.57 -14.49 21.83
N GLU A 725 -10.25 -14.71 22.93
CA GLU A 725 -10.82 -16.02 23.26
C GLU A 725 -11.82 -16.50 22.20
N VAL A 726 -12.70 -15.62 21.76
CA VAL A 726 -13.68 -15.90 20.71
C VAL A 726 -12.95 -16.20 19.38
N LEU A 727 -11.88 -15.46 19.04
CA LEU A 727 -11.10 -15.68 17.81
C LEU A 727 -10.42 -17.06 17.77
N ASN A 728 -9.92 -17.56 18.91
CA ASN A 728 -9.33 -18.88 19.00
C ASN A 728 -10.32 -20.00 18.66
N HIS A 729 -11.62 -19.77 18.94
CA HIS A 729 -12.70 -20.69 18.54
C HIS A 729 -13.13 -20.51 17.08
N ILE A 730 -13.04 -19.29 16.54
CA ILE A 730 -13.42 -18.99 15.15
C ILE A 730 -12.36 -19.50 14.17
N PHE A 731 -11.09 -19.30 14.49
CA PHE A 731 -9.94 -19.63 13.63
C PHE A 731 -9.01 -20.64 14.32
N PRO A 732 -9.43 -21.90 14.48
CA PRO A 732 -8.62 -22.88 15.16
C PRO A 732 -7.32 -23.17 14.40
N GLY A 733 -6.20 -23.20 15.13
CA GLY A 733 -4.87 -23.45 14.55
C GLY A 733 -4.23 -22.23 13.88
N CYS A 734 -4.89 -21.06 13.90
CA CYS A 734 -4.37 -19.82 13.35
C CYS A 734 -3.84 -18.91 14.47
N THR A 735 -2.83 -18.11 14.15
CA THR A 735 -2.41 -17.03 15.04
C THR A 735 -3.40 -15.89 14.90
N SER A 736 -4.14 -15.60 15.97
CA SER A 736 -5.12 -14.50 15.99
C SER A 736 -4.84 -13.60 17.18
N ASN A 737 -4.99 -12.29 16.97
CA ASN A 737 -4.77 -11.28 18.00
C ASN A 737 -5.89 -10.24 17.98
N ALA A 738 -6.15 -9.63 19.12
CA ALA A 738 -7.10 -8.54 19.26
C ALA A 738 -6.45 -7.40 20.04
N LEU A 739 -6.58 -6.17 19.53
CA LEU A 739 -5.95 -4.98 20.10
C LEU A 739 -6.90 -3.80 20.08
N SER A 740 -7.08 -3.15 21.23
CA SER A 740 -7.88 -1.93 21.31
C SER A 740 -7.18 -0.76 20.61
N LEU A 741 -7.88 -0.08 19.71
CA LEU A 741 -7.42 1.14 19.04
C LEU A 741 -7.94 2.44 19.71
N GLY A 742 -8.72 2.34 20.79
CA GLY A 742 -9.27 3.47 21.53
C GLY A 742 -9.19 3.27 23.04
N THR A 743 -9.30 4.36 23.78
CA THR A 743 -9.42 4.32 25.26
C THR A 743 -10.80 3.90 25.72
N ASP A 744 -11.79 3.92 24.82
CA ASP A 744 -13.19 3.55 25.07
C ASP A 744 -13.45 2.05 24.85
N ASN A 745 -12.44 1.29 24.40
CA ASN A 745 -12.53 -0.13 24.05
C ASN A 745 -13.69 -0.49 23.10
N LYS A 746 -14.14 0.49 22.31
CA LYS A 746 -15.18 0.25 21.29
C LYS A 746 -14.61 -0.13 19.94
N THR A 747 -13.37 0.24 19.65
CA THR A 747 -12.71 -0.04 18.38
C THR A 747 -11.58 -1.02 18.62
N ILE A 748 -11.69 -2.21 18.05
CA ILE A 748 -10.70 -3.28 18.23
C ILE A 748 -10.19 -3.71 16.86
N ARG A 749 -8.87 -3.77 16.71
CA ARG A 749 -8.20 -4.40 15.57
C ARG A 749 -8.05 -5.88 15.84
N ILE A 750 -8.56 -6.68 14.93
CA ILE A 750 -8.50 -8.13 14.92
C ILE A 750 -7.55 -8.54 13.81
N SER A 751 -6.48 -9.25 14.17
CA SER A 751 -5.48 -9.77 13.23
C SER A 751 -5.56 -11.29 13.16
N THR A 752 -5.46 -11.89 11.97
CA THR A 752 -5.44 -13.34 11.79
C THR A 752 -4.66 -13.75 10.53
N ASN A 753 -3.99 -14.89 10.58
CA ASN A 753 -3.31 -15.49 9.42
C ASN A 753 -4.15 -16.61 8.75
N TYR A 754 -5.46 -16.64 8.97
CA TYR A 754 -6.36 -17.66 8.44
C TYR A 754 -6.19 -17.84 6.92
N LYS A 755 -5.76 -19.05 6.48
CA LYS A 755 -5.56 -19.43 5.07
C LYS A 755 -4.91 -18.36 4.19
N ILE A 756 -3.94 -17.63 4.72
CA ILE A 756 -3.31 -16.51 3.97
C ILE A 756 -2.46 -17.02 2.79
N GLU A 757 -2.00 -18.26 2.82
CA GLU A 757 -1.26 -18.91 1.73
C GLU A 757 -2.13 -19.25 0.52
N SER A 758 -3.45 -19.30 0.68
CA SER A 758 -4.36 -19.66 -0.39
C SER A 758 -4.86 -18.42 -1.13
N ASN A 759 -4.67 -18.40 -2.43
CA ASN A 759 -4.99 -17.27 -3.32
C ASN A 759 -6.45 -17.29 -3.84
N SER A 760 -7.37 -18.05 -3.22
CA SER A 760 -8.76 -18.05 -3.65
C SER A 760 -9.48 -16.76 -3.24
N PRO A 761 -10.15 -16.06 -4.17
CA PRO A 761 -10.86 -14.81 -3.87
C PRO A 761 -12.02 -14.97 -2.88
N THR A 762 -12.51 -16.20 -2.71
CA THR A 762 -13.64 -16.51 -1.80
C THR A 762 -13.21 -16.62 -0.32
N ILE A 763 -11.91 -16.67 -0.02
CA ILE A 763 -11.43 -16.87 1.35
C ILE A 763 -11.62 -15.61 2.20
N ASP A 764 -11.50 -14.44 1.61
CA ASP A 764 -11.71 -13.19 2.32
C ASP A 764 -13.15 -13.08 2.79
N ASP A 765 -14.12 -13.40 1.92
CA ASP A 765 -15.54 -13.49 2.27
C ASP A 765 -15.84 -14.57 3.32
N GLN A 766 -15.14 -15.72 3.24
CA GLN A 766 -15.25 -16.77 4.24
C GLN A 766 -14.75 -16.31 5.60
N ALA A 767 -13.60 -15.66 5.66
CA ALA A 767 -13.02 -15.15 6.90
C ALA A 767 -13.92 -14.11 7.58
N GLU A 768 -14.49 -13.18 6.80
CA GLU A 768 -15.41 -12.16 7.30
C GLU A 768 -16.75 -12.77 7.77
N THR A 769 -17.25 -13.76 7.04
CA THR A 769 -18.46 -14.49 7.42
C THR A 769 -18.25 -15.28 8.72
N LEU A 770 -17.10 -15.95 8.86
CA LEU A 770 -16.74 -16.66 10.08
C LEU A 770 -16.60 -15.69 11.26
N LEU A 771 -15.94 -14.56 11.04
CA LEU A 771 -15.77 -13.50 12.04
C LEU A 771 -17.14 -12.97 12.51
N TYR A 772 -18.02 -12.62 11.57
CA TYR A 772 -19.37 -12.18 11.88
C TYR A 772 -20.16 -13.22 12.71
N ASN A 773 -20.17 -14.46 12.26
CA ASN A 773 -20.92 -15.54 12.93
C ASN A 773 -20.38 -15.81 14.35
N GLY A 774 -19.06 -15.79 14.52
CA GLY A 774 -18.43 -15.99 15.83
C GLY A 774 -18.70 -14.85 16.80
N LEU A 775 -18.49 -13.59 16.37
CA LEU A 775 -18.75 -12.41 17.20
C LEU A 775 -20.26 -12.27 17.53
N LYS A 776 -21.15 -12.62 16.60
CA LYS A 776 -22.59 -12.62 16.82
C LYS A 776 -23.01 -13.71 17.82
N LYS A 777 -22.44 -14.91 17.72
CA LYS A 777 -22.68 -16.01 18.67
C LYS A 777 -22.20 -15.65 20.08
N ALA A 778 -21.13 -14.89 20.19
CA ALA A 778 -20.62 -14.35 21.47
C ALA A 778 -21.42 -13.14 21.98
N GLY A 779 -22.43 -12.65 21.25
CA GLY A 779 -23.24 -11.50 21.63
C GLY A 779 -22.55 -10.15 21.56
N MET A 780 -21.38 -10.08 20.89
CA MET A 780 -20.58 -8.85 20.75
C MET A 780 -21.04 -7.98 19.57
N VAL A 781 -21.69 -8.57 18.58
CA VAL A 781 -22.24 -7.92 17.39
C VAL A 781 -23.72 -8.24 17.28
N SER A 782 -24.55 -7.21 17.05
CA SER A 782 -26.02 -7.32 16.94
C SER A 782 -26.55 -7.12 15.51
N GLN A 783 -25.65 -6.99 14.50
CA GLN A 783 -26.02 -6.84 13.10
C GLN A 783 -26.90 -7.99 12.57
N LYS A 784 -27.82 -7.65 11.67
CA LYS A 784 -28.77 -8.64 11.12
C LYS A 784 -28.17 -9.50 10.00
N SER A 785 -27.26 -8.94 9.21
CA SER A 785 -26.64 -9.62 8.07
C SER A 785 -25.13 -9.42 8.02
N VAL A 786 -24.45 -10.28 7.27
CA VAL A 786 -23.00 -10.17 7.00
C VAL A 786 -22.70 -8.90 6.20
N GLU A 787 -23.55 -8.56 5.24
CA GLU A 787 -23.41 -7.36 4.41
C GLU A 787 -23.45 -6.09 5.26
N ALA A 788 -24.35 -6.03 6.25
CA ALA A 788 -24.42 -4.89 7.17
C ALA A 788 -23.20 -4.83 8.10
N PHE A 789 -22.63 -5.98 8.49
CA PHE A 789 -21.39 -6.05 9.27
C PHE A 789 -20.15 -5.61 8.46
N LYS A 790 -20.12 -5.91 7.17
CA LYS A 790 -19.06 -5.49 6.26
C LYS A 790 -19.14 -4.01 5.86
N ASN A 791 -20.30 -3.39 5.99
CA ASN A 791 -20.51 -2.00 5.57
C ASN A 791 -19.94 -1.03 6.62
N PRO A 792 -18.88 -0.25 6.28
CA PRO A 792 -18.26 0.68 7.21
C PRO A 792 -19.13 1.88 7.58
N ASP A 793 -20.21 2.15 6.84
CA ASP A 793 -21.16 3.23 7.12
C ASP A 793 -22.23 2.85 8.15
N VAL A 794 -22.44 1.55 8.36
CA VAL A 794 -23.45 1.03 9.30
C VAL A 794 -22.80 0.73 10.65
N ARG A 795 -22.92 1.66 11.60
CA ARG A 795 -22.31 1.55 12.94
C ARG A 795 -23.17 0.91 14.00
N ALA A 796 -24.47 1.03 13.89
CA ALA A 796 -25.40 0.46 14.88
C ALA A 796 -25.34 -1.07 14.84
N GLY A 797 -24.97 -1.69 15.94
CA GLY A 797 -24.87 -3.14 16.07
C GLY A 797 -23.48 -3.73 15.80
N GLY A 798 -22.50 -2.91 15.54
CA GLY A 798 -21.10 -3.29 15.29
C GLY A 798 -20.80 -3.56 13.80
N SER A 799 -19.70 -3.03 13.27
CA SER A 799 -19.31 -3.21 11.87
C SER A 799 -17.80 -3.16 11.68
N ILE A 800 -17.32 -3.69 10.55
CA ILE A 800 -15.94 -3.53 10.08
C ILE A 800 -15.83 -2.11 9.49
N ILE A 801 -14.99 -1.27 10.09
CA ILE A 801 -14.74 0.09 9.62
C ILE A 801 -13.47 0.22 8.77
N SER A 802 -12.58 -0.76 8.86
CA SER A 802 -11.39 -0.86 8.01
C SER A 802 -10.96 -2.33 7.92
N SER A 803 -10.42 -2.71 6.80
CA SER A 803 -9.81 -4.03 6.60
C SER A 803 -8.50 -3.89 5.84
N SER A 804 -7.53 -4.74 6.16
CA SER A 804 -6.29 -4.85 5.41
C SER A 804 -5.83 -6.30 5.30
N LYS A 805 -5.19 -6.62 4.18
CA LYS A 805 -4.65 -7.93 3.85
C LYS A 805 -3.25 -7.76 3.29
N VAL A 806 -2.32 -8.53 3.77
CA VAL A 806 -0.94 -8.59 3.26
C VAL A 806 -0.58 -10.03 2.95
N GLY A 807 -0.23 -10.29 1.70
CA GLY A 807 0.22 -11.61 1.27
C GLY A 807 1.60 -11.97 1.82
N PRO A 808 1.93 -13.28 1.95
CA PRO A 808 3.22 -13.71 2.50
C PRO A 808 4.44 -13.24 1.71
N SER A 809 4.32 -13.14 0.37
CA SER A 809 5.41 -12.64 -0.49
C SER A 809 5.71 -11.17 -0.20
N VAL A 810 4.67 -10.32 -0.09
CA VAL A 810 4.84 -8.91 0.23
C VAL A 810 5.43 -8.72 1.63
N ALA A 811 4.97 -9.49 2.61
CA ALA A 811 5.49 -9.41 3.97
C ALA A 811 6.99 -9.74 4.04
N LYS A 812 7.46 -10.74 3.29
CA LYS A 812 8.90 -11.05 3.16
C LYS A 812 9.67 -9.89 2.54
N ASP A 813 9.17 -9.34 1.42
CA ASP A 813 9.84 -8.22 0.73
C ASP A 813 9.95 -6.99 1.62
N VAL A 814 8.90 -6.67 2.38
CA VAL A 814 8.91 -5.59 3.38
C VAL A 814 9.98 -5.85 4.45
N THR A 815 10.08 -7.10 4.95
CA THR A 815 11.07 -7.47 5.97
C THR A 815 12.50 -7.29 5.45
N TYR A 816 12.81 -7.78 4.26
CA TYR A 816 14.14 -7.63 3.66
C TYR A 816 14.43 -6.18 3.30
N GLY A 817 13.46 -5.48 2.72
CA GLY A 817 13.56 -4.04 2.41
C GLY A 817 13.89 -3.21 3.64
N ALA A 818 13.26 -3.52 4.77
CA ALA A 818 13.52 -2.87 6.05
C ALA A 818 14.97 -3.03 6.52
N ILE A 819 15.50 -4.25 6.49
CA ILE A 819 16.89 -4.54 6.91
C ILE A 819 17.87 -3.85 5.96
N ILE A 820 17.65 -3.99 4.66
CA ILE A 820 18.53 -3.42 3.63
C ILE A 820 18.53 -1.89 3.69
N SER A 821 17.38 -1.25 3.86
CA SER A 821 17.28 0.21 3.94
C SER A 821 18.06 0.80 5.12
N VAL A 822 18.01 0.17 6.29
CA VAL A 822 18.78 0.59 7.47
C VAL A 822 20.29 0.42 7.21
N LEU A 823 20.70 -0.71 6.63
CA LEU A 823 22.11 -0.94 6.29
C LEU A 823 22.63 0.06 5.26
N ILE A 824 21.86 0.31 4.19
CA ILE A 824 22.23 1.30 3.16
C ILE A 824 22.31 2.70 3.77
N ALA A 825 21.38 3.07 4.66
CA ALA A 825 21.41 4.36 5.33
C ALA A 825 22.68 4.52 6.18
N LEU A 826 23.04 3.52 6.98
CA LEU A 826 24.26 3.55 7.77
C LEU A 826 25.52 3.63 6.90
N ILE A 827 25.59 2.89 5.80
CA ILE A 827 26.72 2.92 4.85
C ILE A 827 26.79 4.27 4.14
N ALA A 828 25.67 4.79 3.65
CA ALA A 828 25.62 6.08 2.94
C ALA A 828 26.08 7.23 3.86
N ILE A 829 25.60 7.22 5.11
CA ILE A 829 26.00 8.21 6.11
C ILE A 829 27.49 8.04 6.47
N PHE A 830 27.97 6.81 6.66
CA PHE A 830 29.40 6.56 6.89
C PHE A 830 30.27 7.15 5.78
N LEU A 831 29.91 6.87 4.52
CA LEU A 831 30.63 7.38 3.35
C LEU A 831 30.56 8.91 3.26
N TYR A 832 29.37 9.48 3.51
CA TYR A 832 29.22 10.94 3.51
C TYR A 832 30.12 11.61 4.56
N ILE A 833 30.10 11.11 5.81
CA ILE A 833 30.94 11.65 6.88
C ILE A 833 32.44 11.47 6.57
N LEU A 834 32.81 10.34 5.96
CA LEU A 834 34.19 10.07 5.55
C LEU A 834 34.68 11.10 4.53
N VAL A 835 33.89 11.37 3.50
CA VAL A 835 34.20 12.36 2.46
C VAL A 835 34.24 13.79 3.04
N ARG A 836 33.25 14.10 3.90
CA ARG A 836 33.05 15.45 4.46
C ARG A 836 34.13 15.86 5.47
N PHE A 837 34.48 14.95 6.37
CA PHE A 837 35.45 15.21 7.44
C PHE A 837 36.85 14.73 7.10
N ARG A 838 37.03 13.88 6.09
CA ARG A 838 38.31 13.29 5.67
C ARG A 838 39.04 12.55 6.79
N ASN A 839 38.29 12.06 7.78
CA ASN A 839 38.85 11.39 8.95
C ASN A 839 37.95 10.20 9.32
N VAL A 840 38.54 9.00 9.33
CA VAL A 840 37.85 7.73 9.62
C VAL A 840 37.30 7.70 11.06
N ALA A 841 37.95 8.38 12.02
CA ALA A 841 37.49 8.36 13.40
C ALA A 841 36.10 8.99 13.59
N PHE A 842 35.80 10.07 12.88
CA PHE A 842 34.47 10.68 12.91
C PHE A 842 33.40 9.79 12.25
N SER A 843 33.75 9.14 11.14
CA SER A 843 32.84 8.23 10.45
C SER A 843 32.49 7.02 11.30
N VAL A 844 33.50 6.37 11.91
CA VAL A 844 33.28 5.24 12.80
C VAL A 844 32.50 5.65 14.05
N GLY A 845 32.89 6.79 14.68
CA GLY A 845 32.19 7.29 15.87
C GLY A 845 30.71 7.59 15.61
N SER A 846 30.38 8.23 14.47
CA SER A 846 28.99 8.50 14.09
C SER A 846 28.22 7.23 13.79
N THR A 847 28.76 6.33 12.97
CA THR A 847 28.04 5.12 12.52
C THR A 847 27.75 4.17 13.66
N VAL A 848 28.72 3.96 14.56
CA VAL A 848 28.49 3.11 15.75
C VAL A 848 27.42 3.70 16.66
N ALA A 849 27.45 5.03 16.86
CA ALA A 849 26.42 5.69 17.65
C ALA A 849 25.04 5.61 16.99
N LEU A 850 24.94 5.77 15.67
CA LEU A 850 23.67 5.62 14.93
C LEU A 850 23.12 4.19 14.98
N ALA A 851 23.99 3.20 14.83
CA ALA A 851 23.59 1.79 14.97
C ALA A 851 23.06 1.51 16.38
N PHE A 852 23.65 2.14 17.41
CA PHE A 852 23.16 2.02 18.77
C PHE A 852 21.85 2.78 18.99
N ASP A 853 21.66 3.94 18.36
CA ASP A 853 20.38 4.69 18.41
C ASP A 853 19.23 3.85 17.80
N ALA A 854 19.48 3.19 16.68
CA ALA A 854 18.51 2.25 16.09
C ALA A 854 18.23 1.06 17.01
N LEU A 855 19.28 0.43 17.58
CA LEU A 855 19.15 -0.67 18.53
C LEU A 855 18.35 -0.25 19.78
N PHE A 856 18.54 0.97 20.25
CA PHE A 856 17.84 1.50 21.41
C PHE A 856 16.33 1.57 21.16
N VAL A 857 15.92 2.13 20.00
CA VAL A 857 14.50 2.24 19.63
C VAL A 857 13.87 0.87 19.47
N ILE A 858 14.53 -0.05 18.76
CA ILE A 858 14.08 -1.45 18.58
C ILE A 858 13.98 -2.16 19.93
N GLY A 859 14.98 -1.97 20.78
CA GLY A 859 15.02 -2.58 22.12
C GLY A 859 13.92 -2.08 23.05
N LEU A 860 13.57 -0.79 22.99
CA LEU A 860 12.45 -0.25 23.76
C LEU A 860 11.11 -0.86 23.31
N PHE A 861 10.90 -1.07 22.03
CA PHE A 861 9.68 -1.71 21.52
C PHE A 861 9.55 -3.13 22.03
N SER A 862 10.65 -3.91 22.03
CA SER A 862 10.68 -5.26 22.63
C SER A 862 10.45 -5.22 24.15
N LEU A 863 11.11 -4.32 24.87
CA LEU A 863 11.10 -4.29 26.33
C LEU A 863 9.76 -3.82 26.90
N LEU A 864 9.16 -2.78 26.28
CA LEU A 864 7.94 -2.13 26.78
C LEU A 864 6.66 -2.68 26.17
N GLN A 865 6.76 -3.72 25.34
CA GLN A 865 5.59 -4.39 24.76
C GLN A 865 4.64 -4.86 25.87
N GLY A 866 3.36 -4.44 25.77
CA GLY A 866 2.33 -4.78 26.77
C GLY A 866 2.41 -4.02 28.10
N VAL A 867 3.36 -3.09 28.26
CA VAL A 867 3.48 -2.23 29.43
C VAL A 867 2.81 -0.88 29.23
N LEU A 868 2.89 -0.35 28.01
CA LEU A 868 2.31 0.96 27.67
C LEU A 868 0.82 0.85 27.33
N PRO A 869 0.03 1.92 27.52
CA PRO A 869 -1.41 1.93 27.23
C PRO A 869 -1.75 2.00 25.74
N PHE A 870 -0.76 1.84 24.87
CA PHE A 870 -0.89 1.75 23.42
C PHE A 870 0.00 0.65 22.86
N SER A 871 -0.32 0.20 21.65
CA SER A 871 0.42 -0.88 21.00
C SER A 871 1.81 -0.43 20.57
N LEU A 872 2.81 -1.26 20.85
CA LEU A 872 4.16 -1.16 20.31
C LEU A 872 4.38 -2.22 19.21
N GLU A 873 3.40 -2.31 18.30
CA GLU A 873 3.50 -3.19 17.15
C GLU A 873 4.48 -2.60 16.14
N VAL A 874 5.35 -3.45 15.63
CA VAL A 874 6.30 -3.09 14.58
C VAL A 874 5.59 -3.24 13.25
N ASP A 875 5.33 -2.14 12.58
CA ASP A 875 4.74 -2.02 11.27
C ASP A 875 5.71 -1.34 10.29
N GLN A 876 5.30 -1.10 9.08
CA GLN A 876 6.13 -0.37 8.11
C GLN A 876 6.47 1.05 8.61
N THR A 877 5.56 1.73 9.32
CA THR A 877 5.80 3.09 9.81
C THR A 877 6.89 3.14 10.87
N PHE A 878 7.07 2.07 11.65
CA PHE A 878 8.17 1.92 12.60
C PHE A 878 9.54 1.93 11.90
N ILE A 879 9.68 1.28 10.74
CA ILE A 879 10.92 1.33 9.95
C ILE A 879 11.21 2.78 9.54
N GLY A 880 10.16 3.48 9.08
CA GLY A 880 10.22 4.90 8.78
C GLY A 880 10.72 5.72 9.99
N ALA A 881 10.23 5.43 11.19
CA ALA A 881 10.70 6.08 12.41
C ALA A 881 12.18 5.80 12.69
N VAL A 882 12.63 4.55 12.60
CA VAL A 882 14.04 4.17 12.85
C VAL A 882 14.98 4.90 11.86
N LEU A 883 14.65 4.87 10.57
CA LEU A 883 15.43 5.58 9.55
C LEU A 883 15.44 7.09 9.79
N THR A 884 14.31 7.66 10.17
CA THR A 884 14.21 9.08 10.48
C THR A 884 15.02 9.46 11.72
N VAL A 885 15.03 8.61 12.76
CA VAL A 885 15.89 8.78 13.96
C VAL A 885 17.36 8.79 13.55
N ILE A 886 17.79 7.85 12.68
CA ILE A 886 19.16 7.82 12.15
C ILE A 886 19.50 9.16 11.45
N GLY A 887 18.60 9.63 10.55
CA GLY A 887 18.77 10.88 9.81
C GLY A 887 18.74 12.13 10.68
N TYR A 888 17.96 12.14 11.75
CA TYR A 888 17.93 13.25 12.71
C TYR A 888 19.12 13.21 13.67
N SER A 889 19.45 12.05 14.21
CA SER A 889 20.51 11.91 15.20
C SER A 889 21.89 12.23 14.66
N ILE A 890 22.14 12.02 13.37
CA ILE A 890 23.40 12.39 12.74
C ILE A 890 23.63 13.90 12.76
N ASN A 891 22.58 14.71 12.74
CA ASN A 891 22.65 16.16 12.76
C ASN A 891 23.43 16.68 13.97
N ASP A 892 23.08 16.25 15.17
CA ASP A 892 23.79 16.63 16.40
C ASP A 892 25.25 16.18 16.37
N LYS A 893 25.53 14.97 15.87
CA LYS A 893 26.89 14.42 15.77
C LYS A 893 27.76 15.24 14.83
N VAL A 894 27.24 15.61 13.65
CA VAL A 894 27.96 16.45 12.66
C VAL A 894 28.36 17.79 13.26
N VAL A 895 27.48 18.42 14.00
CA VAL A 895 27.74 19.72 14.61
C VAL A 895 28.80 19.65 15.70
N VAL A 896 28.70 18.63 16.57
CA VAL A 896 29.74 18.42 17.61
C VAL A 896 31.07 18.12 16.94
N PHE A 897 31.12 17.31 15.89
CA PHE A 897 32.35 17.00 15.15
C PHE A 897 32.90 18.17 14.36
N ASP A 898 32.03 19.00 13.81
CA ASP A 898 32.48 20.25 13.15
C ASP A 898 33.16 21.18 14.16
N ARG A 899 32.61 21.32 15.37
CA ARG A 899 33.22 22.10 16.45
C ARG A 899 34.53 21.49 16.95
N ILE A 900 34.60 20.16 17.08
CA ILE A 900 35.85 19.46 17.44
C ILE A 900 36.92 19.75 16.37
N ARG A 901 36.57 19.61 15.09
CA ARG A 901 37.49 19.91 13.97
C ARG A 901 37.94 21.34 13.97
N GLU A 902 37.05 22.29 14.25
CA GLU A 902 37.38 23.70 14.37
C GLU A 902 38.40 23.95 15.51
N ASN A 903 38.14 23.42 16.70
CA ASN A 903 39.03 23.58 17.85
C ASN A 903 40.39 22.89 17.65
N LEU A 904 40.43 21.72 17.02
CA LEU A 904 41.68 21.03 16.67
C LEU A 904 42.55 21.84 15.72
N LYS A 905 41.92 22.57 14.78
CA LYS A 905 42.67 23.49 13.87
C LYS A 905 43.15 24.77 14.55
N LEU A 906 42.31 25.33 15.43
CA LEU A 906 42.64 26.57 16.13
C LEU A 906 43.70 26.38 17.20
N HIS A 907 43.73 25.20 17.85
CA HIS A 907 44.62 24.93 18.99
C HIS A 907 45.41 23.61 18.82
N PRO A 908 46.26 23.46 17.78
CA PRO A 908 46.88 22.16 17.43
C PRO A 908 47.82 21.61 18.50
N LYS A 909 48.33 22.45 19.42
CA LYS A 909 49.22 22.02 20.50
C LYS A 909 48.51 21.64 21.81
N ARG A 910 47.19 21.83 21.88
CA ARG A 910 46.43 21.57 23.08
C ARG A 910 46.05 20.06 23.14
N ASP A 911 45.95 19.53 24.37
CA ASP A 911 45.53 18.12 24.58
C ASP A 911 44.20 17.82 23.87
N ILE A 912 44.16 16.72 23.09
CA ILE A 912 43.02 16.31 22.27
C ILE A 912 41.82 16.05 23.15
N GLN A 913 42.00 15.37 24.31
CA GLN A 913 40.90 15.06 25.24
C GLN A 913 40.26 16.36 25.78
N ALA A 914 41.04 17.34 26.13
CA ALA A 914 40.55 18.65 26.59
C ALA A 914 39.79 19.37 25.47
N GLN A 915 40.30 19.32 24.24
CA GLN A 915 39.62 19.94 23.07
C GLN A 915 38.25 19.27 22.76
N PHE A 916 38.18 17.94 22.82
CA PHE A 916 36.90 17.22 22.67
C PHE A 916 35.92 17.63 23.76
N ASN A 917 36.38 17.66 25.03
CA ASN A 917 35.55 18.06 26.16
C ASN A 917 35.02 19.50 26.02
N ASP A 918 35.88 20.45 25.65
CA ASP A 918 35.48 21.83 25.44
C ASP A 918 34.52 21.99 24.27
N SER A 919 34.75 21.27 23.18
CA SER A 919 33.86 21.31 22.01
C SER A 919 32.46 20.83 22.35
N ILE A 920 32.33 19.72 23.11
CA ILE A 920 31.05 19.23 23.58
C ILE A 920 30.36 20.27 24.49
N ASN A 921 31.08 20.88 25.45
CA ASN A 921 30.50 21.90 26.31
C ASN A 921 30.05 23.14 25.52
N GLN A 922 30.82 23.58 24.51
CA GLN A 922 30.46 24.73 23.67
C GLN A 922 29.22 24.49 22.83
N THR A 923 28.95 23.23 22.42
CA THR A 923 27.79 22.88 21.61
C THR A 923 26.59 22.44 22.45
N LEU A 924 26.77 22.19 23.76
CA LEU A 924 25.76 21.58 24.64
C LEU A 924 24.44 22.36 24.69
N ALA A 925 24.51 23.67 24.93
CA ALA A 925 23.32 24.52 25.02
C ALA A 925 22.50 24.48 23.72
N ARG A 926 23.19 24.50 22.58
CA ARG A 926 22.59 24.40 21.26
C ARG A 926 21.95 23.04 21.04
N THR A 927 22.67 21.93 21.26
CA THR A 927 22.19 20.57 21.09
C THR A 927 20.94 20.32 21.93
N ILE A 928 20.89 20.81 23.16
CA ILE A 928 19.69 20.69 24.00
C ILE A 928 18.52 21.52 23.44
N ASN A 929 18.79 22.76 22.97
CA ASN A 929 17.73 23.63 22.43
C ASN A 929 17.11 23.05 21.16
N THR A 930 17.93 22.48 20.25
CA THR A 930 17.45 21.86 19.01
C THR A 930 16.63 20.60 19.30
N SER A 931 17.15 19.72 20.17
CA SER A 931 16.44 18.51 20.55
C SER A 931 15.14 18.81 21.31
N PHE A 932 15.14 19.85 22.15
CA PHE A 932 13.95 20.25 22.89
C PHE A 932 12.86 20.83 21.99
N SER A 933 13.20 21.64 20.98
CA SER A 933 12.23 22.14 20.02
C SER A 933 11.55 21.02 19.24
N THR A 934 12.31 20.02 18.80
CA THR A 934 11.79 18.85 18.11
C THR A 934 10.98 17.96 19.07
N LEU A 935 11.44 17.79 20.30
CA LEU A 935 10.76 17.01 21.32
C LEU A 935 9.35 17.56 21.66
N ILE A 936 9.22 18.90 21.73
CA ILE A 936 7.89 19.53 21.93
C ILE A 936 6.92 19.08 20.85
N VAL A 937 7.35 19.11 19.60
CA VAL A 937 6.53 18.70 18.44
C VAL A 937 6.16 17.22 18.53
N LEU A 938 7.14 16.36 18.79
CA LEU A 938 6.93 14.91 18.86
C LEU A 938 6.04 14.51 20.03
N LEU A 939 6.14 15.18 21.19
CA LEU A 939 5.27 14.95 22.33
C LEU A 939 3.80 15.34 22.02
N VAL A 940 3.59 16.43 21.30
CA VAL A 940 2.24 16.78 20.84
C VAL A 940 1.66 15.70 19.94
N ILE A 941 2.44 15.20 18.97
CA ILE A 941 1.99 14.10 18.10
C ILE A 941 1.74 12.83 18.93
N LEU A 942 2.60 12.51 19.88
CA LEU A 942 2.48 11.33 20.73
C LEU A 942 1.18 11.34 21.56
N PHE A 943 0.81 12.48 22.12
CA PHE A 943 -0.35 12.57 22.99
C PHE A 943 -1.65 12.95 22.28
N LEU A 944 -1.58 13.71 21.18
CA LEU A 944 -2.73 14.28 20.48
C LEU A 944 -2.88 13.80 19.03
N GLY A 945 -1.87 13.19 18.46
CA GLY A 945 -1.81 12.83 17.02
C GLY A 945 -2.64 11.62 16.59
N GLY A 946 -3.42 11.03 17.50
CA GLY A 946 -4.23 9.85 17.20
C GLY A 946 -3.49 8.51 17.38
N LYS A 947 -4.28 7.46 17.59
CA LYS A 947 -3.77 6.13 17.95
C LYS A 947 -2.89 5.47 16.87
N SER A 948 -3.18 5.73 15.63
CA SER A 948 -2.43 5.16 14.49
C SER A 948 -0.99 5.65 14.42
N ILE A 949 -0.70 6.89 14.86
CA ILE A 949 0.64 7.48 14.77
C ILE A 949 1.40 7.37 16.11
N GLN A 950 0.74 7.00 17.21
CA GLN A 950 1.38 6.93 18.52
C GLN A 950 2.64 6.06 18.55
N PRO A 951 2.68 4.83 18.00
CA PRO A 951 3.89 4.01 17.97
C PRO A 951 5.04 4.71 17.23
N PHE A 952 4.75 5.31 16.09
CA PHE A 952 5.70 6.10 15.32
C PHE A 952 6.24 7.30 16.13
N ALA A 953 5.34 8.09 16.73
CA ALA A 953 5.70 9.24 17.54
C ALA A 953 6.51 8.84 18.78
N PHE A 954 6.21 7.71 19.39
CA PHE A 954 6.98 7.16 20.52
C PHE A 954 8.40 6.74 20.09
N ALA A 955 8.53 6.04 18.95
CA ALA A 955 9.82 5.67 18.39
C ALA A 955 10.68 6.91 18.10
N MET A 956 10.08 7.92 17.48
CA MET A 956 10.75 9.20 17.18
C MET A 956 11.14 9.95 18.47
N THR A 957 10.23 10.08 19.42
CA THR A 957 10.48 10.77 20.69
C THR A 957 11.62 10.14 21.47
N SER A 958 11.58 8.82 21.64
CA SER A 958 12.64 8.07 22.30
C SER A 958 13.95 8.13 21.55
N GLY A 959 13.90 8.05 20.22
CA GLY A 959 15.06 8.14 19.33
C GLY A 959 15.75 9.51 19.38
N VAL A 960 14.99 10.61 19.39
CA VAL A 960 15.54 11.97 19.49
C VAL A 960 16.21 12.19 20.85
N VAL A 961 15.54 11.80 21.95
CA VAL A 961 16.12 11.91 23.30
C VAL A 961 17.42 11.11 23.39
N PHE A 962 17.40 9.88 22.94
CA PHE A 962 18.58 9.02 23.03
C PHE A 962 19.68 9.42 22.04
N GLY A 963 19.32 9.84 20.81
CA GLY A 963 20.24 10.34 19.79
C GLY A 963 21.05 11.56 20.25
N THR A 964 20.38 12.45 21.01
CA THR A 964 21.06 13.60 21.64
C THR A 964 22.06 13.14 22.71
N LEU A 965 21.69 12.18 23.54
CA LEU A 965 22.61 11.60 24.54
C LEU A 965 23.77 10.86 23.85
N SER A 966 23.48 10.11 22.78
CA SER A 966 24.50 9.30 22.09
C SER A 966 25.53 10.17 21.37
N SER A 967 25.17 11.37 20.91
CA SER A 967 26.11 12.31 20.29
C SER A 967 27.20 12.75 21.26
N ILE A 968 26.84 12.95 22.54
CA ILE A 968 27.72 13.38 23.61
C ILE A 968 28.50 12.20 24.22
N PHE A 969 27.79 11.14 24.55
CA PHE A 969 28.34 10.05 25.39
C PHE A 969 28.85 8.83 24.61
N ILE A 970 28.50 8.69 23.33
CA ILE A 970 28.91 7.53 22.50
C ILE A 970 29.76 7.99 21.31
N ALA A 971 29.23 8.87 20.45
CA ALA A 971 29.89 9.23 19.20
C ALA A 971 31.22 9.94 19.43
N SER A 972 31.23 10.96 20.29
CA SER A 972 32.46 11.74 20.56
C SER A 972 33.55 10.93 21.28
N PRO A 973 33.25 10.12 22.32
CA PRO A 973 34.27 9.26 22.93
C PRO A 973 34.79 8.16 22.00
N ILE A 974 33.94 7.56 21.13
CA ILE A 974 34.42 6.56 20.14
C ILE A 974 35.34 7.24 19.12
N ALA A 975 34.96 8.41 18.61
CA ALA A 975 35.81 9.17 17.71
C ALA A 975 37.16 9.49 18.33
N TYR A 976 37.21 9.86 19.62
CA TYR A 976 38.45 10.09 20.36
C TYR A 976 39.29 8.81 20.49
N LEU A 977 38.68 7.67 20.81
CA LEU A 977 39.40 6.38 20.95
C LEU A 977 40.01 5.93 19.62
N VAL A 978 39.29 6.08 18.51
CA VAL A 978 39.77 5.72 17.16
C VAL A 978 40.85 6.68 16.67
N MET A 979 40.71 7.95 16.96
CA MET A 979 41.70 8.99 16.59
C MET A 979 43.03 8.80 17.35
N GLY A 980 42.96 8.35 18.59
CA GLY A 980 44.14 8.20 19.44
C GLY A 980 44.84 9.53 19.76
N ARG A 981 46.19 9.49 19.88
CA ARG A 981 47.01 10.69 20.15
C ARG A 981 47.45 11.44 18.89
N LYS A 982 47.18 10.92 17.69
CA LYS A 982 47.58 11.49 16.40
C LYS A 982 46.34 11.75 15.55
N ILE A 983 46.28 12.93 14.95
CA ILE A 983 45.23 13.28 13.99
C ILE A 983 45.68 12.83 12.61
N GLN A 984 45.00 11.89 12.02
CA GLN A 984 45.31 11.41 10.68
C GLN A 984 44.13 11.72 9.74
N TYR A 985 44.45 12.49 8.68
CA TYR A 985 43.51 12.77 7.60
C TYR A 985 43.82 11.94 6.36
N LEU A 986 42.82 11.70 5.52
CA LEU A 986 42.95 10.91 4.28
C LEU A 986 43.88 11.56 3.23
N ASP A 987 44.18 12.86 3.39
CA ASP A 987 45.13 13.59 2.54
C ASP A 987 46.62 13.37 2.92
N GLY A 988 46.88 12.51 3.91
CA GLY A 988 48.22 12.20 4.37
C GLY A 988 48.83 13.21 5.38
N SER A 989 48.10 14.27 5.72
CA SER A 989 48.55 15.20 6.76
C SER A 989 48.43 14.55 8.14
N VAL A 990 49.50 14.48 8.88
CA VAL A 990 49.54 14.03 10.28
C VAL A 990 49.85 15.22 11.16
N GLU A 991 48.86 15.73 11.88
CA GLU A 991 49.07 16.73 12.90
C GLU A 991 49.29 16.06 14.26
N ILE A 992 50.44 16.25 14.86
CA ILE A 992 50.75 15.74 16.19
C ILE A 992 50.38 16.82 17.20
N ALA A 993 49.40 16.55 18.06
CA ALA A 993 49.24 17.37 19.25
C ALA A 993 50.28 16.93 20.28
N ASP A 994 51.29 17.76 20.52
CA ASP A 994 52.30 17.50 21.55
C ASP A 994 51.65 17.45 22.93
N ALA A 995 51.64 16.29 23.54
CA ALA A 995 51.10 16.03 24.88
C ALA A 995 52.04 16.50 26.01
N LYS A 996 52.76 17.61 25.81
CA LYS A 996 53.62 18.24 26.84
C LYS A 996 53.43 19.75 26.86
N ALA A 997 52.54 20.22 27.73
CA ALA A 997 52.65 21.46 28.48
C ALA A 997 51.75 21.38 29.70
#